data_919b0b185b58dbbf2ecac922e6678299
#
_entry.id   919b0b185b58dbbf2ecac922e6678299
#
_cell.length_a   1.000
_cell.length_b   1.000
_cell.length_c   1.000
_cell.angle_alpha   90.00
_cell.angle_beta   90.00
_cell.angle_gamma   90.00
#
_symmetry.space_group_name_H-M   'P 1'
#
loop_
_entity.id
_entity.type
_entity.pdbx_description
1 polymer ?
#
loop_
_entity_poly.entity_id
_entity_poly.type
_entity_poly.pdbx_seq_one_letter_code
_entity_poly.pdbx_strand_id
1 'polypeptide(L)'
;MKKAGRVKCLSPVAQVGRVGQVAGAFALLVALTYVVSGFSPTVIAQTQPPQEPRFQTSVEVTSLDISVVDDHGKPIQGLTPVDFTVRVDGNPRRVVTAEWVPLAAPESDTPPPVPPDGYSTNESATGGRLIVMAIDQPNIRFGGAMAIQRAAQGFVDRLAPSDRIAVAGFGIGAPATPFTSDRERIKKALQRMVGQKQIGRSIDVGHNIALVEAQAIDRGDREMLEQVQNRECLMAGNSPGAQEMCRNQVEIEARSYAFDVGRDAESTLQTLRDLFVGLRLIDAPKTLILISEGFVLNDEALIIELGRLAAEARTSLYALKLEQELFEITDSRMPINPFADRQARSEGLELLAGAARGTLFNVAGTGQTLFERIESEISGYYLLGVESDPKDKDAKTHNVRIDVQRKGAIVRSRRHVINTATDRRARAARAPRQAVAAALGSPLLASALPLRVASFALQGPERDKVQLLIHADVGTDYPGSKVVSLGYMISDKDGRLVDSKAVDMRLLPVMAGVPSPLQFTAGASLPPGEYTMKLAAVEGERVGTVEHTIHAGLTTSGPVTLSELMVGGPLESGQILTPTIGYQINFGAVHGYVEAYGTGTEGVTMEYEVATAPDAPALLNADVPAHQVSDSRIIFTKVVQTHQLPPGKYVLRAIMSSDGKSIKTLTRGFEIAPPKVLLTSADGLGGESTVDAELFLPVDERVMTPSFEIDSAVDETTIAPFRERVTASVKEAFNQGIEHLAAGDYSKAEQSFKKAIEPEGDATAPLAYMAAAFAASGHDREAASAWQTALVDGTDFAQIYQWLGDALLRSHDFGEARSIFEEAVSKWPTDVRFTKPLAMLYGTFGKGREAVRTLERYLEEEQEDRDAYLYAVQWIYTVHAGGAVVHNRAEDLKRAREYADAYASARGPQLALVRQWVDFLEKNGR
;
A
#
# COMPACT_ATOMS: atom_id res chain seq x y z
N MET A 1 -55.09 -19.71 -11.62
CA MET A 1 -55.27 -19.26 -13.05
C MET A 1 -54.52 -17.97 -13.28
N LYS A 2 -53.69 -17.99 -14.34
CA LYS A 2 -53.15 -16.82 -15.14
C LYS A 2 -52.42 -15.71 -14.35
N LYS A 3 -51.26 -15.20 -14.74
CA LYS A 3 -50.34 -15.39 -15.89
C LYS A 3 -48.99 -14.77 -15.50
N ALA A 4 -47.92 -15.38 -15.90
CA ALA A 4 -46.56 -14.84 -15.81
C ALA A 4 -46.36 -13.64 -16.75
N GLY A 5 -45.68 -12.58 -16.28
CA GLY A 5 -45.16 -11.48 -17.07
C GLY A 5 -43.64 -11.44 -16.96
N ARG A 6 -42.96 -11.87 -18.03
CA ARG A 6 -41.50 -11.69 -18.18
C ARG A 6 -41.19 -10.20 -18.42
N VAL A 7 -40.37 -9.64 -17.60
CA VAL A 7 -39.69 -8.36 -17.89
C VAL A 7 -38.28 -8.67 -18.36
N LYS A 8 -37.95 -8.23 -19.55
CA LYS A 8 -36.63 -8.30 -20.18
C LYS A 8 -35.73 -7.23 -19.53
N CYS A 9 -34.62 -7.64 -19.01
CA CYS A 9 -33.51 -6.73 -18.70
C CYS A 9 -32.84 -6.27 -20.01
N LEU A 10 -32.89 -4.99 -20.29
CA LEU A 10 -32.06 -4.33 -21.28
C LEU A 10 -30.91 -3.64 -20.52
N SER A 11 -29.73 -4.06 -20.84
CA SER A 11 -28.50 -3.37 -20.40
C SER A 11 -28.31 -2.10 -21.23
N PRO A 12 -27.99 -0.96 -20.65
CA PRO A 12 -27.49 0.18 -21.41
C PRO A 12 -25.98 0.07 -21.63
N VAL A 13 -25.61 0.03 -22.87
CA VAL A 13 -24.22 0.24 -23.35
C VAL A 13 -23.87 1.70 -23.10
N ALA A 14 -22.85 1.96 -22.30
CA ALA A 14 -22.28 3.28 -22.13
C ALA A 14 -21.48 3.66 -23.39
N GLN A 15 -21.96 4.63 -24.12
CA GLN A 15 -21.20 5.31 -25.16
C GLN A 15 -20.18 6.23 -24.52
N VAL A 16 -18.91 5.96 -24.78
CA VAL A 16 -17.80 6.88 -24.51
C VAL A 16 -17.89 8.02 -25.51
N GLY A 17 -18.17 9.23 -25.00
CA GLY A 17 -18.19 10.45 -25.80
C GLY A 17 -16.76 10.80 -26.26
N ARG A 18 -16.57 10.87 -27.55
CA ARG A 18 -15.38 11.41 -28.21
C ARG A 18 -15.25 12.90 -27.89
N VAL A 19 -14.18 13.28 -27.22
CA VAL A 19 -13.72 14.68 -27.26
C VAL A 19 -12.86 14.83 -28.51
N GLY A 20 -13.21 15.86 -29.30
CA GLY A 20 -12.71 16.05 -30.64
C GLY A 20 -11.21 16.36 -30.72
N GLN A 21 -10.61 15.79 -31.72
CA GLN A 21 -9.31 16.16 -32.23
C GLN A 21 -9.33 17.58 -32.81
N VAL A 22 -8.39 18.41 -32.37
CA VAL A 22 -7.92 19.52 -33.20
C VAL A 22 -6.45 19.25 -33.46
N ALA A 23 -6.18 18.87 -34.70
CA ALA A 23 -4.85 18.71 -35.23
C ALA A 23 -4.17 20.08 -35.35
N GLY A 24 -2.98 20.24 -34.82
CA GLY A 24 -2.08 21.35 -35.09
C GLY A 24 -0.66 20.83 -35.16
N ALA A 25 -0.24 20.53 -36.38
CA ALA A 25 1.14 20.19 -36.69
C ALA A 25 2.05 21.40 -36.44
N PHE A 26 3.07 21.23 -35.61
CA PHE A 26 4.32 21.98 -35.73
C PHE A 26 5.49 21.08 -35.40
N ALA A 27 6.24 20.78 -36.46
CA ALA A 27 7.56 20.22 -36.34
C ALA A 27 8.48 21.30 -35.80
N LEU A 28 9.18 21.02 -34.72
CA LEU A 28 10.35 21.82 -34.33
C LEU A 28 11.51 20.88 -34.04
N LEU A 29 12.48 20.94 -34.95
CA LEU A 29 13.84 20.50 -34.74
C LEU A 29 14.36 21.07 -33.41
N VAL A 30 14.78 20.22 -32.51
CA VAL A 30 15.77 20.57 -31.53
C VAL A 30 17.00 19.76 -31.84
N ALA A 31 17.99 20.50 -32.32
CA ALA A 31 19.33 20.02 -32.61
C ALA A 31 20.00 19.55 -31.32
N LEU A 32 20.51 18.32 -31.40
CA LEU A 32 21.51 17.77 -30.53
C LEU A 32 22.63 18.71 -30.22
N THR A 33 23.08 18.78 -29.01
CA THR A 33 24.50 19.04 -28.75
C THR A 33 24.99 18.08 -27.68
N TYR A 34 25.91 17.31 -28.06
CA TYR A 34 26.82 16.36 -27.44
C TYR A 34 27.80 17.10 -26.52
N VAL A 35 28.55 16.42 -25.74
CA VAL A 35 29.71 15.59 -25.92
C VAL A 35 30.34 15.26 -24.57
N VAL A 36 30.82 14.15 -24.36
CA VAL A 36 32.09 13.45 -24.42
C VAL A 36 33.09 13.68 -23.31
N SER A 37 33.62 12.76 -22.70
CA SER A 37 34.85 11.98 -22.65
C SER A 37 35.13 11.47 -21.28
N GLY A 38 35.79 10.53 -21.11
CA GLY A 38 36.89 9.66 -21.38
C GLY A 38 37.73 9.34 -20.18
N PHE A 39 38.20 8.31 -20.01
CA PHE A 39 39.21 7.27 -20.14
C PHE A 39 39.50 6.39 -18.92
N SER A 40 39.91 5.39 -19.14
CA SER A 40 40.66 4.13 -19.04
C SER A 40 41.77 3.98 -17.97
N PRO A 41 42.34 2.86 -17.95
CA PRO A 41 42.48 1.63 -17.22
C PRO A 41 43.85 1.30 -16.66
N THR A 42 44.36 0.25 -16.45
CA THR A 42 45.29 -0.77 -16.81
C THR A 42 45.29 -1.94 -15.81
N VAL A 43 45.23 -3.11 -16.36
CA VAL A 43 45.29 -4.41 -15.71
C VAL A 43 46.62 -4.65 -15.05
N ILE A 44 46.64 -4.99 -13.77
CA ILE A 44 47.64 -5.86 -13.18
C ILE A 44 46.96 -7.19 -12.97
N ALA A 45 47.41 -8.21 -13.69
CA ALA A 45 47.00 -9.58 -13.45
C ALA A 45 47.38 -9.99 -12.04
N GLN A 46 46.44 -9.88 -11.10
CA GLN A 46 46.52 -10.64 -9.89
C GLN A 46 45.92 -11.99 -10.17
N THR A 47 46.74 -13.02 -10.05
CA THR A 47 46.33 -14.42 -9.95
C THR A 47 45.19 -14.47 -8.91
N GLN A 48 43.99 -14.79 -9.37
CA GLN A 48 42.89 -15.11 -8.50
C GLN A 48 43.34 -16.26 -7.59
N PRO A 49 43.21 -16.10 -6.24
CA PRO A 49 43.26 -17.25 -5.36
C PRO A 49 42.09 -18.20 -5.78
N PRO A 50 42.25 -19.51 -5.60
CA PRO A 50 41.21 -20.46 -5.95
C PRO A 50 39.92 -20.02 -5.23
N GLN A 51 38.87 -19.80 -6.00
CA GLN A 51 37.54 -19.55 -5.47
C GLN A 51 37.16 -20.77 -4.65
N GLU A 52 37.19 -20.62 -3.32
CA GLU A 52 36.48 -21.57 -2.48
C GLU A 52 35.02 -21.58 -2.94
N PRO A 53 34.42 -22.75 -3.12
CA PRO A 53 33.02 -22.84 -3.46
C PRO A 53 32.22 -22.14 -2.35
N ARG A 54 31.77 -20.88 -2.58
CA ARG A 54 30.78 -20.22 -1.75
C ARG A 54 29.49 -20.98 -1.91
N PHE A 55 29.29 -22.00 -1.08
CA PHE A 55 27.98 -22.50 -0.81
C PHE A 55 27.18 -21.35 -0.20
N GLN A 56 26.41 -20.64 -1.02
CA GLN A 56 25.29 -19.83 -0.53
C GLN A 56 24.22 -20.84 -0.09
N THR A 57 24.38 -21.40 1.11
CA THR A 57 23.25 -21.97 1.82
C THR A 57 22.35 -20.79 2.19
N SER A 58 21.28 -20.58 1.43
CA SER A 58 20.20 -19.69 1.84
C SER A 58 19.61 -20.28 3.13
N VAL A 59 19.98 -19.73 4.26
CA VAL A 59 19.37 -20.08 5.55
C VAL A 59 17.93 -19.58 5.49
N GLU A 60 16.99 -20.48 5.40
CA GLU A 60 15.57 -20.13 5.43
C GLU A 60 15.18 -19.79 6.86
N VAL A 61 14.57 -18.61 7.03
CA VAL A 61 14.34 -18.01 8.34
C VAL A 61 12.82 -17.86 8.57
N THR A 62 12.34 -18.34 9.71
CA THR A 62 10.98 -18.08 10.19
C THR A 62 10.97 -16.82 11.06
N SER A 63 10.06 -15.90 10.79
CA SER A 63 9.92 -14.66 11.55
C SER A 63 8.97 -14.84 12.74
N LEU A 64 9.40 -14.39 13.93
CA LEU A 64 8.63 -14.45 15.17
C LEU A 64 8.51 -13.04 15.77
N ASP A 65 7.29 -12.59 16.00
CA ASP A 65 7.00 -11.34 16.69
C ASP A 65 6.97 -11.63 18.20
N ILE A 66 7.75 -10.90 18.99
CA ILE A 66 7.80 -11.07 20.44
C ILE A 66 7.90 -9.73 21.15
N SER A 67 7.22 -9.58 22.29
CA SER A 67 7.42 -8.46 23.20
C SER A 67 8.26 -8.93 24.39
N VAL A 68 9.26 -8.13 24.76
CA VAL A 68 10.10 -8.36 25.93
C VAL A 68 9.99 -7.13 26.83
N VAL A 69 9.45 -7.33 28.02
CA VAL A 69 9.17 -6.25 28.96
C VAL A 69 9.77 -6.55 30.34
N ASP A 70 9.95 -5.54 31.15
CA ASP A 70 10.28 -5.70 32.56
C ASP A 70 9.04 -6.01 33.42
N ASP A 71 9.20 -6.12 34.73
CA ASP A 71 8.13 -6.38 35.71
C ASP A 71 7.10 -5.24 35.78
N HIS A 72 7.48 -4.03 35.34
CA HIS A 72 6.60 -2.85 35.24
C HIS A 72 5.89 -2.74 33.89
N GLY A 73 6.21 -3.63 32.92
CA GLY A 73 5.63 -3.62 31.57
C GLY A 73 6.37 -2.68 30.60
N LYS A 74 7.52 -2.14 30.96
CA LYS A 74 8.33 -1.31 30.07
C LYS A 74 9.14 -2.18 29.10
N PRO A 75 9.11 -1.91 27.79
CA PRO A 75 9.88 -2.67 26.82
C PRO A 75 11.39 -2.61 27.08
N ILE A 76 12.03 -3.76 27.01
CA ILE A 76 13.48 -3.88 27.11
C ILE A 76 14.06 -3.81 25.71
N GLN A 77 14.77 -2.73 25.39
CA GLN A 77 15.41 -2.50 24.10
C GLN A 77 16.89 -2.94 24.10
N GLY A 78 17.49 -3.00 22.93
CA GLY A 78 18.93 -3.28 22.77
C GLY A 78 19.30 -4.75 22.93
N LEU A 79 18.33 -5.69 22.85
CA LEU A 79 18.62 -7.13 22.84
C LEU A 79 19.12 -7.55 21.45
N THR A 80 20.08 -8.45 21.44
CA THR A 80 20.73 -9.00 20.26
C THR A 80 20.37 -10.49 20.07
N PRO A 81 20.63 -11.12 18.93
CA PRO A 81 20.30 -12.53 18.71
C PRO A 81 20.80 -13.50 19.79
N VAL A 82 21.93 -13.18 20.44
CA VAL A 82 22.53 -14.04 21.48
C VAL A 82 21.76 -14.00 22.79
N ASP A 83 20.98 -12.98 23.05
CA ASP A 83 20.15 -12.84 24.25
C ASP A 83 18.94 -13.78 24.24
N PHE A 84 18.57 -14.33 23.07
CA PHE A 84 17.39 -15.15 22.89
C PHE A 84 17.71 -16.63 22.77
N THR A 85 16.95 -17.46 23.48
CA THR A 85 16.97 -18.90 23.33
C THR A 85 15.61 -19.35 22.80
N VAL A 86 15.59 -19.86 21.56
CA VAL A 86 14.36 -20.32 20.89
C VAL A 86 14.37 -21.83 20.78
N ARG A 87 13.27 -22.48 21.13
CA ARG A 87 13.05 -23.92 20.96
C ARG A 87 11.74 -24.15 20.21
N VAL A 88 11.78 -25.02 19.19
CA VAL A 88 10.60 -25.49 18.45
C VAL A 88 10.44 -26.98 18.77
N ASP A 89 9.27 -27.37 19.31
CA ASP A 89 8.99 -28.72 19.82
C ASP A 89 10.12 -29.27 20.73
N GLY A 90 10.63 -28.39 21.61
CA GLY A 90 11.73 -28.72 22.53
C GLY A 90 13.12 -28.65 21.91
N ASN A 91 13.26 -28.62 20.58
CA ASN A 91 14.55 -28.58 19.90
C ASN A 91 15.05 -27.14 19.76
N PRO A 92 16.32 -26.86 20.07
CA PRO A 92 16.86 -25.52 19.94
C PRO A 92 16.95 -25.09 18.47
N ARG A 93 16.70 -23.78 18.22
CA ARG A 93 16.84 -23.13 16.92
C ARG A 93 17.76 -21.91 17.06
N ARG A 94 18.58 -21.68 16.06
CA ARG A 94 19.47 -20.52 16.05
C ARG A 94 18.68 -19.26 15.68
N VAL A 95 18.87 -18.21 16.49
CA VAL A 95 18.36 -16.88 16.17
C VAL A 95 19.39 -16.19 15.27
N VAL A 96 18.98 -15.81 14.08
CA VAL A 96 19.82 -15.19 13.05
C VAL A 96 19.78 -13.67 13.15
N THR A 97 18.57 -13.12 13.37
CA THR A 97 18.34 -11.68 13.52
C THR A 97 17.42 -11.41 14.70
N ALA A 98 17.62 -10.26 15.34
CA ALA A 98 16.73 -9.71 16.36
C ALA A 98 16.64 -8.20 16.11
N GLU A 99 15.52 -7.75 15.56
CA GLU A 99 15.28 -6.36 15.20
C GLU A 99 14.20 -5.76 16.09
N TRP A 100 14.48 -4.63 16.71
CA TRP A 100 13.49 -3.88 17.46
C TRP A 100 12.63 -3.07 16.48
N VAL A 101 11.33 -3.33 16.48
CA VAL A 101 10.33 -2.63 15.65
C VAL A 101 9.52 -1.71 16.56
N PRO A 102 9.78 -0.40 16.56
CA PRO A 102 8.95 0.54 17.30
C PRO A 102 7.56 0.66 16.61
N LEU A 103 6.51 0.57 17.41
CA LEU A 103 5.13 0.78 16.95
C LEU A 103 4.62 2.17 17.35
N ALA A 104 5.12 2.71 18.48
CA ALA A 104 4.92 4.12 18.79
C ALA A 104 6.00 4.93 18.05
N ALA A 105 5.59 6.06 17.46
CA ALA A 105 6.57 6.98 16.88
C ALA A 105 7.57 7.41 17.97
N PRO A 106 8.88 7.41 17.67
CA PRO A 106 9.84 8.00 18.60
C PRO A 106 9.43 9.46 18.81
N GLU A 107 9.56 9.93 20.07
CA GLU A 107 9.44 11.36 20.35
C GLU A 107 10.51 12.08 19.52
N SER A 108 10.12 12.63 18.40
CA SER A 108 10.99 13.45 17.57
C SER A 108 10.86 14.88 18.06
N ASP A 109 11.99 15.51 18.36
CA ASP A 109 12.03 16.94 18.72
C ASP A 109 11.46 17.84 17.62
N THR A 110 11.30 17.32 16.40
CA THR A 110 10.65 18.00 15.26
C THR A 110 9.49 17.15 14.76
N PRO A 111 8.23 17.59 14.95
CA PRO A 111 7.09 16.88 14.36
C PRO A 111 7.23 16.86 12.83
N PRO A 112 6.82 15.76 12.17
CA PRO A 112 6.85 15.70 10.72
C PRO A 112 6.02 16.85 10.12
N PRO A 113 6.45 17.40 8.99
CA PRO A 113 5.74 18.51 8.36
C PRO A 113 4.30 18.09 8.02
N VAL A 114 3.35 18.81 8.59
CA VAL A 114 1.93 18.62 8.27
C VAL A 114 1.68 19.24 6.88
N PRO A 115 1.14 18.48 5.92
CA PRO A 115 0.80 19.04 4.61
C PRO A 115 -0.28 20.13 4.76
N PRO A 116 -0.35 21.10 3.83
CA PRO A 116 -1.44 22.07 3.80
C PRO A 116 -2.82 21.39 3.66
N ASP A 117 -3.88 22.09 4.06
CA ASP A 117 -5.25 21.60 3.92
C ASP A 117 -5.57 21.18 2.48
N GLY A 118 -6.26 20.07 2.33
CA GLY A 118 -6.61 19.48 1.04
C GLY A 118 -5.51 18.63 0.39
N TYR A 119 -4.41 18.37 1.11
CA TYR A 119 -3.37 17.41 0.73
C TYR A 119 -3.21 16.34 1.80
N SER A 120 -2.82 15.15 1.38
CA SER A 120 -2.52 14.03 2.29
C SER A 120 -1.26 13.31 1.85
N THR A 121 -0.47 12.81 2.81
CA THR A 121 0.73 12.03 2.54
C THR A 121 0.85 10.86 3.52
N ASN A 122 1.54 9.80 3.11
CA ASN A 122 1.92 8.71 3.99
C ASN A 122 3.41 8.77 4.44
N GLU A 123 4.15 9.81 4.08
CA GLU A 123 5.59 9.92 4.37
C GLU A 123 5.89 9.93 5.87
N SER A 124 4.98 10.47 6.67
CA SER A 124 5.05 10.45 8.13
C SER A 124 4.28 9.29 8.78
N ALA A 125 3.64 8.43 7.98
CA ALA A 125 2.88 7.29 8.48
C ALA A 125 3.84 6.18 8.91
N THR A 126 4.35 6.25 10.12
CA THR A 126 5.07 5.14 10.74
C THR A 126 4.06 4.15 11.28
N GLY A 127 4.04 2.96 10.73
CA GLY A 127 3.35 1.75 11.20
C GLY A 127 1.98 1.94 11.86
N GLY A 128 1.94 2.30 13.09
CA GLY A 128 0.73 2.36 13.92
C GLY A 128 0.35 1.00 14.52
N ARG A 129 -0.39 1.04 15.62
CA ARG A 129 -0.86 -0.16 16.33
C ARG A 129 -2.29 -0.49 15.92
N LEU A 130 -2.59 -1.78 15.78
CA LEU A 130 -3.95 -2.28 15.62
C LEU A 130 -4.47 -2.76 16.98
N ILE A 131 -5.45 -2.06 17.52
CA ILE A 131 -5.99 -2.34 18.84
C ILE A 131 -7.48 -2.66 18.71
N VAL A 132 -7.92 -3.79 19.24
CA VAL A 132 -9.32 -4.16 19.34
C VAL A 132 -9.74 -4.09 20.81
N MET A 133 -10.72 -3.29 21.13
CA MET A 133 -11.35 -3.26 22.45
C MET A 133 -12.60 -4.14 22.38
N ALA A 134 -12.54 -5.32 22.98
CA ALA A 134 -13.64 -6.26 23.04
C ALA A 134 -14.32 -6.17 24.42
N ILE A 135 -15.63 -5.99 24.46
CA ILE A 135 -16.40 -5.88 25.69
C ILE A 135 -17.41 -7.00 25.73
N ASP A 136 -17.24 -7.88 26.71
CA ASP A 136 -18.04 -9.08 26.95
C ASP A 136 -19.32 -8.75 27.74
N GLN A 137 -20.25 -8.02 27.11
CA GLN A 137 -21.46 -7.53 27.77
C GLN A 137 -22.34 -8.64 28.36
N PRO A 138 -22.49 -9.84 27.72
CA PRO A 138 -23.28 -10.92 28.33
C PRO A 138 -22.78 -11.36 29.70
N ASN A 139 -21.49 -11.26 29.97
CA ASN A 139 -20.89 -11.63 31.25
C ASN A 139 -20.59 -10.44 32.18
N ILE A 140 -20.93 -9.21 31.77
CA ILE A 140 -20.77 -8.00 32.58
C ILE A 140 -22.14 -7.57 33.12
N ARG A 141 -22.26 -7.31 34.42
CA ARG A 141 -23.47 -6.76 35.05
C ARG A 141 -23.84 -5.42 34.43
N PHE A 142 -25.14 -5.12 34.42
CA PHE A 142 -25.59 -3.79 33.99
C PHE A 142 -24.89 -2.69 34.80
N GLY A 143 -24.26 -1.77 34.10
CA GLY A 143 -23.42 -0.73 34.74
C GLY A 143 -22.00 -1.17 35.10
N GLY A 144 -21.69 -2.46 35.11
CA GLY A 144 -20.34 -2.97 35.47
C GLY A 144 -19.19 -2.44 34.61
N ALA A 145 -19.47 -2.14 33.34
CA ALA A 145 -18.47 -1.55 32.45
C ALA A 145 -18.21 -0.05 32.69
N MET A 146 -19.09 0.67 33.39
CA MET A 146 -19.00 2.14 33.55
C MET A 146 -17.74 2.57 34.30
N ALA A 147 -17.26 1.78 35.25
CA ALA A 147 -16.06 2.09 36.01
C ALA A 147 -14.81 2.19 35.12
N ILE A 148 -14.70 1.33 34.12
CA ILE A 148 -13.55 1.27 33.22
C ILE A 148 -13.70 2.14 31.96
N GLN A 149 -14.90 2.55 31.60
CA GLN A 149 -15.16 3.33 30.37
C GLN A 149 -14.34 4.62 30.31
N ARG A 150 -14.24 5.36 31.43
CA ARG A 150 -13.48 6.61 31.50
C ARG A 150 -11.99 6.38 31.27
N ALA A 151 -11.43 5.34 31.86
CA ALA A 151 -10.03 4.97 31.65
C ALA A 151 -9.77 4.51 30.20
N ALA A 152 -10.70 3.75 29.62
CA ALA A 152 -10.65 3.32 28.22
C ALA A 152 -10.72 4.52 27.26
N GLN A 153 -11.55 5.53 27.55
CA GLN A 153 -11.60 6.77 26.77
C GLN A 153 -10.28 7.55 26.88
N GLY A 154 -9.73 7.70 28.11
CA GLY A 154 -8.43 8.32 28.32
C GLY A 154 -7.28 7.58 27.60
N PHE A 155 -7.33 6.26 27.51
CA PHE A 155 -6.39 5.50 26.72
C PHE A 155 -6.52 5.82 25.21
N VAL A 156 -7.74 5.88 24.69
CA VAL A 156 -8.02 6.26 23.29
C VAL A 156 -7.46 7.65 22.96
N ASP A 157 -7.57 8.61 23.88
CA ASP A 157 -7.06 9.97 23.68
C ASP A 157 -5.54 10.08 23.60
N ARG A 158 -4.82 9.18 24.28
CA ARG A 158 -3.34 9.19 24.28
C ARG A 158 -2.70 8.47 23.10
N LEU A 159 -3.48 7.70 22.34
CA LEU A 159 -2.92 6.94 21.21
C LEU A 159 -2.46 7.84 20.06
N ALA A 160 -1.39 7.44 19.37
CA ALA A 160 -0.84 8.16 18.23
C ALA A 160 -1.86 8.28 17.07
N PRO A 161 -1.79 9.32 16.24
CA PRO A 161 -2.69 9.48 15.08
C PRO A 161 -2.65 8.31 14.09
N SER A 162 -1.50 7.61 14.02
CA SER A 162 -1.32 6.41 13.19
C SER A 162 -2.01 5.17 13.75
N ASP A 163 -2.34 5.11 15.04
CA ASP A 163 -3.00 3.97 15.66
C ASP A 163 -4.44 3.82 15.16
N ARG A 164 -4.84 2.58 14.94
CA ARG A 164 -6.20 2.23 14.52
C ARG A 164 -6.86 1.38 15.60
N ILE A 165 -8.04 1.79 16.02
CA ILE A 165 -8.82 1.11 17.05
C ILE A 165 -10.09 0.58 16.42
N ALA A 166 -10.44 -0.67 16.77
CA ALA A 166 -11.76 -1.25 16.56
C ALA A 166 -12.44 -1.49 17.90
N VAL A 167 -13.75 -1.42 17.94
CA VAL A 167 -14.56 -1.82 19.11
C VAL A 167 -15.43 -2.97 18.71
N ALA A 168 -15.44 -4.04 19.51
CA ALA A 168 -16.26 -5.21 19.34
C ALA A 168 -17.06 -5.48 20.62
N GLY A 169 -18.32 -5.05 20.65
CA GLY A 169 -19.24 -5.43 21.72
C GLY A 169 -19.77 -6.83 21.46
N PHE A 170 -19.79 -7.68 22.51
CA PHE A 170 -20.43 -8.97 22.45
C PHE A 170 -21.86 -8.85 22.96
N GLY A 171 -22.74 -9.72 22.52
CA GLY A 171 -24.15 -9.71 22.90
C GLY A 171 -25.09 -9.06 21.88
N ILE A 172 -26.39 -9.08 22.19
CA ILE A 172 -27.44 -8.64 21.28
C ILE A 172 -27.42 -7.11 21.13
N GLY A 173 -27.41 -6.61 19.89
CA GLY A 173 -27.40 -5.18 19.59
C GLY A 173 -26.17 -4.43 20.07
N ALA A 174 -25.08 -5.13 20.39
CA ALA A 174 -23.85 -4.54 20.84
C ALA A 174 -23.22 -3.67 19.74
N PRO A 175 -22.67 -2.49 20.07
CA PRO A 175 -22.01 -1.65 19.10
C PRO A 175 -20.71 -2.29 18.64
N ALA A 176 -20.45 -2.18 17.31
CA ALA A 176 -19.18 -2.56 16.71
C ALA A 176 -18.70 -1.42 15.81
N THR A 177 -17.40 -1.18 15.81
CA THR A 177 -16.76 -0.25 14.88
C THR A 177 -15.57 -0.94 14.23
N PRO A 178 -15.39 -0.79 12.91
CA PRO A 178 -14.17 -1.26 12.26
C PRO A 178 -12.96 -0.47 12.76
N PHE A 179 -11.76 -0.89 12.38
CA PHE A 179 -10.55 -0.14 12.66
C PHE A 179 -10.63 1.27 12.08
N THR A 180 -10.45 2.27 12.94
CA THR A 180 -10.52 3.68 12.57
C THR A 180 -9.55 4.52 13.40
N SER A 181 -9.16 5.68 12.89
CA SER A 181 -8.46 6.74 13.62
C SER A 181 -9.43 7.73 14.27
N ASP A 182 -10.73 7.67 13.97
CA ASP A 182 -11.76 8.55 14.53
C ASP A 182 -12.01 8.22 16.02
N ARG A 183 -11.35 8.98 16.90
CA ARG A 183 -11.41 8.81 18.35
C ARG A 183 -12.80 9.04 18.91
N GLU A 184 -13.54 10.02 18.38
CA GLU A 184 -14.90 10.34 18.86
C GLU A 184 -15.89 9.22 18.54
N ARG A 185 -15.76 8.59 17.37
CA ARG A 185 -16.55 7.42 17.00
C ARG A 185 -16.30 6.25 17.96
N ILE A 186 -15.05 6.01 18.32
CA ILE A 186 -14.68 4.98 19.30
C ILE A 186 -15.24 5.29 20.68
N LYS A 187 -15.09 6.52 21.20
CA LYS A 187 -15.61 6.92 22.50
C LYS A 187 -17.13 6.76 22.57
N LYS A 188 -17.86 7.17 21.52
CA LYS A 188 -19.32 6.98 21.43
C LYS A 188 -19.72 5.51 21.44
N ALA A 189 -18.93 4.63 20.81
CA ALA A 189 -19.18 3.20 20.87
C ALA A 189 -18.97 2.64 22.29
N LEU A 190 -17.86 3.02 22.94
CA LEU A 190 -17.56 2.60 24.32
C LEU A 190 -18.63 3.06 25.31
N GLN A 191 -19.16 4.29 25.20
CA GLN A 191 -20.21 4.81 26.07
C GLN A 191 -21.52 4.01 26.04
N ARG A 192 -21.80 3.32 24.94
CA ARG A 192 -23.00 2.49 24.78
C ARG A 192 -22.83 1.07 25.34
N MET A 193 -21.66 0.71 25.85
CA MET A 193 -21.36 -0.61 26.39
C MET A 193 -21.52 -0.60 27.91
N VAL A 194 -22.67 -1.07 28.39
CA VAL A 194 -23.03 -0.95 29.81
C VAL A 194 -23.08 -2.31 30.55
N GLY A 195 -22.98 -3.41 29.84
CA GLY A 195 -23.20 -4.76 30.34
C GLY A 195 -24.63 -5.22 30.10
N GLN A 196 -24.80 -6.53 29.83
CA GLN A 196 -26.09 -7.16 29.49
C GLN A 196 -26.36 -8.43 30.29
N LYS A 197 -25.46 -8.78 31.22
CA LYS A 197 -25.66 -9.93 32.08
C LYS A 197 -26.98 -9.76 32.79
N GLN A 198 -27.88 -10.67 32.55
CA GLN A 198 -29.14 -10.73 33.30
C GLN A 198 -28.77 -10.89 34.76
N ILE A 199 -29.33 -10.02 35.60
CA ILE A 199 -29.27 -10.18 37.08
C ILE A 199 -29.69 -11.61 37.34
N GLY A 200 -28.81 -12.41 37.91
CA GLY A 200 -29.07 -13.77 38.22
C GLY A 200 -30.36 -13.80 39.03
N ARG A 201 -31.15 -14.90 38.95
CA ARG A 201 -32.42 -15.06 39.64
C ARG A 201 -32.41 -14.30 40.95
N SER A 202 -33.36 -13.41 41.07
CA SER A 202 -33.51 -12.73 42.36
C SER A 202 -33.55 -13.81 43.44
N ILE A 203 -32.54 -13.81 44.29
CA ILE A 203 -32.43 -14.75 45.43
C ILE A 203 -33.73 -14.72 46.27
N ASP A 204 -34.50 -13.68 46.08
CA ASP A 204 -35.76 -13.45 46.75
C ASP A 204 -36.93 -14.27 46.19
N VAL A 205 -36.85 -14.77 44.97
CA VAL A 205 -37.94 -15.47 44.28
C VAL A 205 -37.63 -16.96 44.06
N GLY A 206 -36.36 -17.40 44.14
CA GLY A 206 -35.91 -18.75 43.97
C GLY A 206 -35.14 -19.31 45.17
N HIS A 207 -34.56 -20.50 44.99
CA HIS A 207 -33.65 -21.06 45.97
C HIS A 207 -32.29 -20.41 45.88
N ASN A 208 -31.55 -20.25 46.99
CA ASN A 208 -30.24 -19.66 47.05
C ASN A 208 -29.16 -20.69 46.67
N ILE A 209 -28.95 -20.88 45.37
CA ILE A 209 -28.01 -21.88 44.80
C ILE A 209 -26.78 -21.15 44.30
N ALA A 210 -25.60 -21.48 44.82
CA ALA A 210 -24.33 -20.93 44.30
C ALA A 210 -24.01 -21.47 42.89
N LEU A 211 -23.25 -20.75 42.10
CA LEU A 211 -22.83 -21.19 40.78
C LEU A 211 -22.04 -22.50 40.82
N VAL A 212 -21.08 -22.61 41.74
CA VAL A 212 -20.30 -23.85 41.92
C VAL A 212 -21.15 -25.02 42.31
N GLU A 213 -22.21 -24.82 43.12
CA GLU A 213 -23.18 -25.84 43.48
C GLU A 213 -24.01 -26.28 42.27
N ALA A 214 -24.52 -25.30 41.51
CA ALA A 214 -25.27 -25.56 40.29
C ALA A 214 -24.45 -26.37 39.26
N GLN A 215 -23.18 -26.04 39.08
CA GLN A 215 -22.30 -26.81 38.21
C GLN A 215 -21.99 -28.22 38.70
N ALA A 216 -21.81 -28.42 40.01
CA ALA A 216 -21.62 -29.74 40.59
C ALA A 216 -22.86 -30.62 40.38
N ILE A 217 -24.05 -30.04 40.62
CA ILE A 217 -25.33 -30.71 40.41
C ILE A 217 -25.54 -31.07 38.92
N ASP A 218 -25.23 -30.17 38.01
CA ASP A 218 -25.36 -30.41 36.58
C ASP A 218 -24.40 -31.53 36.08
N ARG A 219 -23.20 -31.63 36.67
CA ARG A 219 -22.24 -32.71 36.44
C ARG A 219 -22.64 -34.02 37.10
N GLY A 220 -23.76 -34.07 37.86
CA GLY A 220 -24.30 -35.27 38.45
C GLY A 220 -23.81 -35.53 39.87
N ASP A 221 -23.30 -34.55 40.59
CA ASP A 221 -22.89 -34.64 42.00
C ASP A 221 -24.14 -34.72 42.89
N ARG A 222 -24.45 -35.95 43.33
CA ARG A 222 -25.62 -36.24 44.17
C ARG A 222 -25.45 -35.73 45.60
N GLU A 223 -24.22 -35.74 46.11
CA GLU A 223 -23.98 -35.28 47.49
C GLU A 223 -24.22 -33.78 47.57
N MET A 224 -23.72 -33.02 46.59
CA MET A 224 -23.98 -31.58 46.48
C MET A 224 -25.50 -31.31 46.34
N LEU A 225 -26.18 -32.08 45.50
CA LEU A 225 -27.63 -31.93 45.31
C LEU A 225 -28.39 -32.12 46.65
N GLU A 226 -28.08 -33.18 47.38
CA GLU A 226 -28.67 -33.43 48.69
C GLU A 226 -28.37 -32.33 49.72
N GLN A 227 -27.14 -31.80 49.73
CA GLN A 227 -26.77 -30.72 50.64
C GLN A 227 -27.58 -29.43 50.33
N VAL A 228 -27.69 -29.06 49.05
CA VAL A 228 -28.46 -27.88 48.65
C VAL A 228 -29.96 -28.10 48.92
N GLN A 229 -30.51 -29.25 48.57
CA GLN A 229 -31.91 -29.57 48.86
C GLN A 229 -32.23 -29.51 50.36
N ASN A 230 -31.35 -30.08 51.22
CA ASN A 230 -31.54 -30.05 52.67
C ASN A 230 -31.46 -28.62 53.21
N ARG A 231 -30.61 -27.74 52.69
CA ARG A 231 -30.47 -26.33 53.07
C ARG A 231 -31.69 -25.51 52.63
N GLU A 232 -32.10 -25.62 51.38
CA GLU A 232 -33.13 -24.76 50.81
C GLU A 232 -34.53 -25.20 51.10
N CYS A 233 -34.78 -26.53 51.34
CA CYS A 233 -36.09 -27.07 51.57
C CYS A 233 -36.44 -27.25 53.05
N LEU A 234 -35.58 -26.77 53.97
CA LEU A 234 -35.82 -26.90 55.41
C LEU A 234 -37.13 -26.26 55.85
N MET A 235 -37.57 -25.18 55.19
CA MET A 235 -38.78 -24.43 55.49
C MET A 235 -39.96 -24.69 54.50
N ALA A 236 -39.85 -25.69 53.63
CA ALA A 236 -40.83 -25.94 52.56
C ALA A 236 -42.18 -26.54 53.05
N GLY A 237 -42.34 -26.63 54.38
CA GLY A 237 -43.53 -27.21 55.00
C GLY A 237 -43.36 -28.66 55.45
N ASN A 238 -44.20 -29.14 56.37
CA ASN A 238 -44.06 -30.41 56.99
C ASN A 238 -44.69 -31.56 56.17
N SER A 239 -45.35 -31.34 55.07
CA SER A 239 -45.87 -32.35 54.18
C SER A 239 -44.85 -33.05 53.30
N PRO A 240 -44.76 -34.34 53.12
CA PRO A 240 -43.86 -35.03 52.28
C PRO A 240 -43.94 -34.56 50.83
N GLY A 241 -45.10 -34.24 50.30
CA GLY A 241 -45.30 -33.76 48.93
C GLY A 241 -44.76 -32.33 48.72
N ALA A 242 -44.85 -31.42 49.74
CA ALA A 242 -44.23 -30.07 49.62
C ALA A 242 -42.73 -30.17 49.66
N GLN A 243 -42.14 -31.03 50.46
CA GLN A 243 -40.68 -31.24 50.49
C GLN A 243 -40.15 -31.83 49.19
N GLU A 244 -40.85 -32.82 48.63
CA GLU A 244 -40.49 -33.44 47.36
C GLU A 244 -40.59 -32.44 46.19
N MET A 245 -41.66 -31.62 46.17
CA MET A 245 -41.79 -30.53 45.19
C MET A 245 -40.64 -29.51 45.29
N CYS A 246 -40.27 -29.08 46.50
CA CYS A 246 -39.13 -28.19 46.70
C CYS A 246 -37.81 -28.85 46.22
N ARG A 247 -37.54 -30.10 46.55
CA ARG A 247 -36.35 -30.83 46.13
C ARG A 247 -36.24 -30.92 44.60
N ASN A 248 -37.33 -31.24 43.93
CA ASN A 248 -37.38 -31.27 42.48
C ASN A 248 -37.15 -29.86 41.88
N GLN A 249 -37.73 -28.85 42.49
CA GLN A 249 -37.53 -27.45 42.01
C GLN A 249 -36.10 -26.98 42.19
N VAL A 250 -35.41 -27.32 43.27
CA VAL A 250 -33.98 -27.04 43.51
C VAL A 250 -33.14 -27.67 42.40
N GLU A 251 -33.40 -28.94 42.05
CA GLU A 251 -32.62 -29.61 40.98
C GLU A 251 -32.84 -28.96 39.62
N ILE A 252 -34.11 -28.62 39.27
CA ILE A 252 -34.46 -27.95 38.04
C ILE A 252 -33.78 -26.56 37.97
N GLU A 253 -33.82 -25.79 39.06
CA GLU A 253 -33.24 -24.48 39.14
C GLU A 253 -31.70 -24.50 39.05
N ALA A 254 -31.03 -25.46 39.69
CA ALA A 254 -29.61 -25.63 39.63
C ALA A 254 -29.14 -25.92 38.20
N ARG A 255 -29.77 -26.90 37.53
CA ARG A 255 -29.44 -27.26 36.14
C ARG A 255 -29.73 -26.13 35.16
N SER A 256 -30.87 -25.43 35.32
CA SER A 256 -31.19 -24.26 34.51
C SER A 256 -30.14 -23.16 34.68
N TYR A 257 -29.69 -22.90 35.91
CA TYR A 257 -28.67 -21.90 36.18
C TYR A 257 -27.31 -22.27 35.57
N ALA A 258 -26.87 -23.51 35.73
CA ALA A 258 -25.65 -23.99 35.11
C ALA A 258 -25.70 -23.91 33.58
N PHE A 259 -26.83 -24.30 32.97
CA PHE A 259 -27.07 -24.19 31.53
C PHE A 259 -27.00 -22.75 31.00
N ASP A 260 -27.69 -21.79 31.67
CA ASP A 260 -27.70 -20.42 31.24
C ASP A 260 -26.30 -19.80 31.30
N VAL A 261 -25.55 -20.03 32.37
CA VAL A 261 -24.18 -19.53 32.52
C VAL A 261 -23.24 -20.17 31.49
N GLY A 262 -23.43 -21.49 31.23
CA GLY A 262 -22.66 -22.19 30.22
C GLY A 262 -22.91 -21.63 28.79
N ARG A 263 -24.16 -21.38 28.45
CA ARG A 263 -24.56 -20.80 27.18
C ARG A 263 -23.97 -19.40 26.96
N ASP A 264 -23.96 -18.53 27.99
CA ASP A 264 -23.43 -17.19 27.90
C ASP A 264 -21.87 -17.23 27.68
N ALA A 265 -21.18 -18.16 28.36
CA ALA A 265 -19.78 -18.45 28.14
C ALA A 265 -19.49 -18.91 26.72
N GLU A 266 -20.25 -19.90 26.23
CA GLU A 266 -20.10 -20.43 24.86
C GLU A 266 -20.34 -19.35 23.81
N SER A 267 -21.34 -18.49 23.98
CA SER A 267 -21.63 -17.36 23.12
C SER A 267 -20.43 -16.38 23.04
N THR A 268 -19.79 -16.09 24.17
CA THR A 268 -18.59 -15.27 24.24
C THR A 268 -17.41 -15.90 23.52
N LEU A 269 -17.15 -17.19 23.76
CA LEU A 269 -16.06 -17.92 23.12
C LEU A 269 -16.27 -18.05 21.61
N GLN A 270 -17.50 -18.27 21.15
CA GLN A 270 -17.84 -18.32 19.74
C GLN A 270 -17.64 -16.94 19.07
N THR A 271 -18.04 -15.86 19.73
CA THR A 271 -17.82 -14.49 19.23
C THR A 271 -16.33 -14.17 19.15
N LEU A 272 -15.52 -14.60 20.12
CA LEU A 272 -14.07 -14.48 20.07
C LEU A 272 -13.46 -15.28 18.91
N ARG A 273 -13.97 -16.49 18.66
CA ARG A 273 -13.55 -17.31 17.53
C ARG A 273 -13.77 -16.58 16.21
N ASP A 274 -14.97 -16.07 15.99
CA ASP A 274 -15.33 -15.35 14.78
C ASP A 274 -14.51 -14.07 14.62
N LEU A 275 -14.24 -13.36 15.73
CA LEU A 275 -13.35 -12.21 15.75
C LEU A 275 -11.91 -12.59 15.33
N PHE A 276 -11.32 -13.64 15.88
CA PHE A 276 -9.98 -14.09 15.48
C PHE A 276 -9.93 -14.55 14.03
N VAL A 277 -10.96 -15.24 13.54
CA VAL A 277 -11.08 -15.62 12.12
C VAL A 277 -11.08 -14.39 11.22
N GLY A 278 -11.82 -13.33 11.58
CA GLY A 278 -11.79 -12.05 10.88
C GLY A 278 -10.44 -11.36 10.96
N LEU A 279 -9.83 -11.29 12.15
CA LEU A 279 -8.54 -10.67 12.38
C LEU A 279 -7.39 -11.37 11.65
N ARG A 280 -7.49 -12.65 11.36
CA ARG A 280 -6.50 -13.41 10.58
C ARG A 280 -6.32 -12.89 9.16
N LEU A 281 -7.34 -12.24 8.60
CA LEU A 281 -7.26 -11.64 7.26
C LEU A 281 -6.33 -10.43 7.20
N ILE A 282 -5.98 -9.83 8.35
CA ILE A 282 -5.11 -8.67 8.44
C ILE A 282 -3.69 -9.14 8.80
N ASP A 283 -2.74 -8.96 7.90
CA ASP A 283 -1.36 -9.42 8.08
C ASP A 283 -0.49 -8.39 8.83
N ALA A 284 -0.82 -8.14 10.08
CA ALA A 284 -0.08 -7.26 10.98
C ALA A 284 -0.22 -7.75 12.43
N PRO A 285 0.70 -7.43 13.36
CA PRO A 285 0.50 -7.64 14.79
C PRO A 285 -0.72 -6.85 15.31
N LYS A 286 -1.53 -7.48 16.13
CA LYS A 286 -2.73 -6.86 16.73
C LYS A 286 -2.75 -7.06 18.23
N THR A 287 -3.37 -6.13 18.93
CA THR A 287 -3.62 -6.19 20.37
C THR A 287 -5.13 -6.28 20.59
N LEU A 288 -5.58 -7.32 21.26
CA LEU A 288 -6.96 -7.46 21.71
C LEU A 288 -7.03 -7.19 23.22
N ILE A 289 -7.79 -6.19 23.62
CA ILE A 289 -8.08 -5.87 25.02
C ILE A 289 -9.50 -6.39 25.30
N LEU A 290 -9.62 -7.51 26.01
CA LEU A 290 -10.90 -8.10 26.40
C LEU A 290 -11.28 -7.62 27.78
N ILE A 291 -12.43 -6.98 27.91
CA ILE A 291 -13.00 -6.51 29.18
C ILE A 291 -14.16 -7.44 29.55
N SER A 292 -14.09 -8.11 30.70
CA SER A 292 -15.11 -9.05 31.18
C SER A 292 -15.11 -9.17 32.71
N GLU A 293 -16.22 -9.58 33.32
CA GLU A 293 -16.28 -10.01 34.73
C GLU A 293 -15.90 -11.50 34.89
N GLY A 294 -15.62 -12.18 33.79
CA GLY A 294 -15.31 -13.61 33.76
C GLY A 294 -16.50 -14.48 33.38
N PHE A 295 -16.17 -15.68 32.95
CA PHE A 295 -17.10 -16.68 32.49
C PHE A 295 -16.65 -18.07 32.93
N VAL A 296 -17.57 -18.99 32.96
CA VAL A 296 -17.34 -20.40 33.37
C VAL A 296 -17.13 -21.26 32.14
N LEU A 297 -16.17 -22.17 32.19
CA LEU A 297 -15.86 -23.06 31.09
C LEU A 297 -16.49 -24.44 31.32
N ASN A 298 -17.18 -24.94 30.29
CA ASN A 298 -17.66 -26.30 30.22
C ASN A 298 -16.82 -27.19 29.29
N ASP A 299 -16.09 -26.59 28.35
CA ASP A 299 -15.25 -27.28 27.35
C ASP A 299 -13.90 -26.57 27.17
N GLU A 300 -12.79 -27.26 27.47
CA GLU A 300 -11.44 -26.75 27.27
C GLU A 300 -11.00 -26.83 25.80
N ALA A 301 -11.62 -27.65 24.97
CA ALA A 301 -11.20 -27.81 23.57
C ALA A 301 -11.34 -26.52 22.78
N LEU A 302 -12.40 -25.74 23.03
CA LEU A 302 -12.62 -24.44 22.39
C LEU A 302 -11.55 -23.42 22.78
N ILE A 303 -11.06 -23.46 24.01
CA ILE A 303 -9.96 -22.60 24.47
C ILE A 303 -8.66 -22.89 23.72
N ILE A 304 -8.35 -24.15 23.50
CA ILE A 304 -7.16 -24.55 22.73
C ILE A 304 -7.29 -24.06 21.27
N GLU A 305 -8.46 -24.21 20.67
CA GLU A 305 -8.74 -23.66 19.33
C GLU A 305 -8.56 -22.14 19.28
N LEU A 306 -9.11 -21.41 20.26
CA LEU A 306 -8.95 -19.95 20.34
C LEU A 306 -7.49 -19.52 20.47
N GLY A 307 -6.69 -20.25 21.26
CA GLY A 307 -5.26 -20.00 21.36
C GLY A 307 -4.52 -20.14 20.02
N ARG A 308 -4.89 -21.16 19.23
CA ARG A 308 -4.37 -21.36 17.86
C ARG A 308 -4.80 -20.24 16.92
N LEU A 309 -6.09 -19.88 16.93
CA LEU A 309 -6.63 -18.80 16.09
C LEU A 309 -6.01 -17.43 16.44
N ALA A 310 -5.82 -17.12 17.71
CA ALA A 310 -5.13 -15.91 18.17
C ALA A 310 -3.69 -15.85 17.63
N ALA A 311 -2.98 -17.00 17.64
CA ALA A 311 -1.63 -17.11 17.11
C ALA A 311 -1.61 -16.92 15.57
N GLU A 312 -2.54 -17.55 14.84
CA GLU A 312 -2.69 -17.37 13.38
C GLU A 312 -3.04 -15.92 13.03
N ALA A 313 -3.89 -15.29 13.83
CA ALA A 313 -4.26 -13.89 13.67
C ALA A 313 -3.17 -12.90 14.11
N ARG A 314 -2.00 -13.35 14.58
CA ARG A 314 -0.95 -12.50 15.14
C ARG A 314 -1.49 -11.51 16.20
N THR A 315 -2.37 -12.03 17.09
CA THR A 315 -3.07 -11.21 18.08
C THR A 315 -2.59 -11.53 19.48
N SER A 316 -2.14 -10.50 20.21
CA SER A 316 -1.82 -10.58 21.65
C SER A 316 -3.06 -10.22 22.46
N LEU A 317 -3.40 -11.03 23.46
CA LEU A 317 -4.58 -10.84 24.31
C LEU A 317 -4.22 -10.20 25.65
N TYR A 318 -4.92 -9.13 26.01
CA TYR A 318 -4.91 -8.53 27.34
C TYR A 318 -6.33 -8.67 27.91
N ALA A 319 -6.52 -9.56 28.87
CA ALA A 319 -7.80 -9.74 29.55
C ALA A 319 -7.87 -8.81 30.78
N LEU A 320 -8.83 -7.92 30.80
CA LEU A 320 -9.12 -7.03 31.91
C LEU A 320 -10.33 -7.59 32.65
N LYS A 321 -10.08 -8.25 33.78
CA LYS A 321 -11.12 -8.80 34.65
C LYS A 321 -11.65 -7.70 35.55
N LEU A 322 -12.91 -7.33 35.37
CA LEU A 322 -13.61 -6.40 36.23
C LEU A 322 -13.85 -7.01 37.60
N GLU A 323 -13.64 -6.22 38.65
CA GLU A 323 -13.92 -6.64 40.00
C GLU A 323 -15.44 -6.75 40.24
N GLN A 324 -15.85 -7.89 40.82
CA GLN A 324 -17.22 -8.11 41.21
C GLN A 324 -17.37 -7.81 42.71
N GLU A 325 -18.47 -7.12 43.06
CA GLU A 325 -18.91 -7.03 44.44
C GLU A 325 -19.29 -8.41 44.98
N LEU A 326 -19.05 -8.66 46.25
CA LEU A 326 -19.38 -9.93 46.89
C LEU A 326 -20.88 -10.18 47.03
N PHE A 327 -21.64 -9.11 47.07
CA PHE A 327 -23.12 -9.09 47.16
C PHE A 327 -23.63 -7.80 46.59
N GLU A 328 -24.82 -7.79 46.05
CA GLU A 328 -25.49 -6.55 45.64
C GLU A 328 -26.25 -5.96 46.83
N ILE A 329 -26.28 -4.63 46.94
CA ILE A 329 -26.97 -3.91 48.03
C ILE A 329 -28.49 -4.24 48.07
N THR A 330 -29.03 -4.69 46.92
CA THR A 330 -30.41 -5.07 46.74
C THR A 330 -30.73 -6.52 47.16
N ASP A 331 -29.69 -7.32 47.43
CA ASP A 331 -29.86 -8.72 47.79
C ASP A 331 -30.42 -8.82 49.22
N SER A 332 -31.60 -9.45 49.39
CA SER A 332 -32.18 -9.72 50.70
C SER A 332 -31.55 -10.92 51.43
N ARG A 333 -30.78 -11.74 50.68
CA ARG A 333 -30.04 -12.88 51.22
C ARG A 333 -28.56 -12.81 50.82
N MET A 334 -27.69 -13.25 51.72
CA MET A 334 -26.25 -13.35 51.39
C MET A 334 -25.98 -14.50 50.42
N PRO A 335 -25.19 -14.32 49.36
CA PRO A 335 -24.72 -15.39 48.50
C PRO A 335 -23.99 -16.47 49.32
N ILE A 336 -24.22 -17.77 49.02
CA ILE A 336 -23.66 -18.88 49.80
C ILE A 336 -22.14 -19.03 49.63
N ASN A 337 -21.68 -19.03 48.39
CA ASN A 337 -20.25 -19.24 48.06
C ASN A 337 -19.69 -18.15 47.14
N PRO A 338 -19.75 -16.87 47.49
CA PRO A 338 -19.39 -15.77 46.56
C PRO A 338 -17.93 -15.78 46.13
N PHE A 339 -17.05 -16.31 46.96
CA PHE A 339 -15.63 -16.45 46.64
C PHE A 339 -15.37 -17.57 45.63
N ALA A 340 -16.01 -18.74 45.82
CA ALA A 340 -15.88 -19.87 44.93
C ALA A 340 -16.50 -19.57 43.55
N ASP A 341 -17.67 -18.91 43.54
CA ASP A 341 -18.34 -18.48 42.32
C ASP A 341 -17.49 -17.47 41.53
N ARG A 342 -16.84 -16.54 42.21
CA ARG A 342 -15.90 -15.56 41.60
C ARG A 342 -14.65 -16.26 41.05
N GLN A 343 -14.12 -17.24 41.78
CA GLN A 343 -12.97 -18.03 41.35
C GLN A 343 -13.31 -18.86 40.09
N ALA A 344 -14.44 -19.53 40.06
CA ALA A 344 -14.91 -20.30 38.92
C ALA A 344 -15.05 -19.44 37.65
N ARG A 345 -15.54 -18.20 37.76
CA ARG A 345 -15.62 -17.23 36.66
C ARG A 345 -14.24 -16.72 36.22
N SER A 346 -13.29 -16.54 37.17
CA SER A 346 -11.93 -16.15 36.93
C SER A 346 -11.16 -17.17 36.10
N GLU A 347 -11.36 -18.43 36.39
CA GLU A 347 -10.66 -19.57 35.77
C GLU A 347 -10.85 -19.58 34.26
N GLY A 348 -12.03 -19.25 33.75
CA GLY A 348 -12.30 -19.13 32.32
C GLY A 348 -11.41 -18.10 31.61
N LEU A 349 -11.25 -16.90 32.19
CA LEU A 349 -10.38 -15.87 31.66
C LEU A 349 -8.89 -16.23 31.78
N GLU A 350 -8.49 -16.91 32.87
CA GLU A 350 -7.13 -17.37 33.11
C GLU A 350 -6.71 -18.40 32.06
N LEU A 351 -7.58 -19.36 31.77
CA LEU A 351 -7.35 -20.40 30.76
C LEU A 351 -7.28 -19.78 29.36
N LEU A 352 -8.18 -18.86 29.02
CA LEU A 352 -8.15 -18.14 27.74
C LEU A 352 -6.87 -17.30 27.58
N ALA A 353 -6.51 -16.52 28.59
CA ALA A 353 -5.29 -15.74 28.60
C ALA A 353 -4.06 -16.66 28.47
N GLY A 354 -4.03 -17.78 29.17
CA GLY A 354 -2.96 -18.78 29.08
C GLY A 354 -2.84 -19.38 27.68
N ALA A 355 -3.94 -19.78 27.07
CA ALA A 355 -3.96 -20.38 25.73
C ALA A 355 -3.58 -19.38 24.63
N ALA A 356 -4.12 -18.16 24.70
CA ALA A 356 -3.82 -17.08 23.76
C ALA A 356 -2.47 -16.35 24.05
N ARG A 357 -1.71 -16.78 25.07
CA ARG A 357 -0.53 -16.11 25.60
C ARG A 357 -0.71 -14.65 25.92
N GLY A 358 -1.87 -14.35 26.39
CA GLY A 358 -2.23 -13.06 26.90
C GLY A 358 -1.78 -12.86 28.34
N THR A 359 -2.21 -11.74 28.86
CA THR A 359 -2.03 -11.35 30.24
C THR A 359 -3.40 -11.09 30.85
N LEU A 360 -3.66 -11.66 32.01
CA LEU A 360 -4.83 -11.34 32.80
C LEU A 360 -4.45 -10.25 33.82
N PHE A 361 -5.23 -9.17 33.82
CA PHE A 361 -5.14 -8.11 34.82
C PHE A 361 -6.44 -8.03 35.60
N ASN A 362 -6.35 -8.00 36.93
CA ASN A 362 -7.48 -7.68 37.78
C ASN A 362 -7.64 -6.15 37.86
N VAL A 363 -8.80 -5.65 37.46
CA VAL A 363 -9.08 -4.21 37.47
C VAL A 363 -9.46 -3.81 38.87
N ALA A 364 -8.61 -3.00 39.50
CA ALA A 364 -8.92 -2.31 40.74
C ALA A 364 -9.24 -0.84 40.46
N GLY A 365 -10.36 -0.34 40.95
CA GLY A 365 -10.82 1.02 40.71
C GLY A 365 -11.13 1.33 39.25
N THR A 366 -10.54 2.39 38.69
CA THR A 366 -10.83 2.83 37.30
C THR A 366 -10.05 2.04 36.24
N GLY A 367 -9.01 1.29 36.60
CA GLY A 367 -8.16 0.60 35.65
C GLY A 367 -7.20 1.49 34.85
N GLN A 368 -7.04 2.77 35.17
CA GLN A 368 -6.20 3.71 34.41
C GLN A 368 -4.74 3.24 34.32
N THR A 369 -4.16 2.81 35.42
CA THR A 369 -2.76 2.31 35.47
C THR A 369 -2.55 1.05 34.61
N LEU A 370 -3.59 0.25 34.43
CA LEU A 370 -3.52 -0.93 33.56
C LEU A 370 -3.47 -0.54 32.08
N PHE A 371 -4.25 0.47 31.68
CA PHE A 371 -4.17 0.99 30.32
C PHE A 371 -2.83 1.67 30.03
N GLU A 372 -2.25 2.39 30.98
CA GLU A 372 -0.91 2.98 30.86
C GLU A 372 0.17 1.89 30.72
N ARG A 373 0.02 0.79 31.47
CA ARG A 373 0.89 -0.37 31.33
C ARG A 373 0.73 -1.04 29.96
N ILE A 374 -0.50 -1.30 29.50
CA ILE A 374 -0.75 -1.87 28.19
C ILE A 374 -0.16 -0.98 27.09
N GLU A 375 -0.36 0.34 27.18
CA GLU A 375 0.19 1.32 26.24
C GLU A 375 1.72 1.22 26.15
N SER A 376 2.39 1.08 27.28
CA SER A 376 3.84 0.86 27.34
C SER A 376 4.25 -0.48 26.72
N GLU A 377 3.57 -1.59 27.09
CA GLU A 377 3.90 -2.94 26.61
C GLU A 377 3.73 -3.10 25.11
N ILE A 378 2.79 -2.35 24.49
CA ILE A 378 2.54 -2.42 23.05
C ILE A 378 3.27 -1.33 22.23
N SER A 379 4.23 -0.62 22.83
CA SER A 379 4.96 0.47 22.15
C SER A 379 5.98 -0.05 21.12
N GLY A 380 6.32 -1.34 21.13
CA GLY A 380 7.19 -2.00 20.17
C GLY A 380 7.35 -3.49 20.44
N TYR A 381 8.02 -4.17 19.53
CA TYR A 381 8.28 -5.61 19.63
C TYR A 381 9.60 -5.97 18.94
N TYR A 382 10.12 -7.16 19.21
CA TYR A 382 11.24 -7.74 18.47
C TYR A 382 10.72 -8.62 17.34
N LEU A 383 11.24 -8.42 16.14
CA LEU A 383 11.13 -9.34 15.02
C LEU A 383 12.35 -10.24 15.01
N LEU A 384 12.17 -11.50 15.45
CA LEU A 384 13.24 -12.49 15.43
C LEU A 384 13.21 -13.26 14.11
N GLY A 385 14.37 -13.34 13.47
CA GLY A 385 14.62 -14.30 12.41
C GLY A 385 15.21 -15.58 12.98
N VAL A 386 14.48 -16.68 12.94
CA VAL A 386 14.86 -17.97 13.50
C VAL A 386 15.09 -18.98 12.38
N GLU A 387 16.23 -19.68 12.42
CA GLU A 387 16.55 -20.70 11.43
C GLU A 387 15.51 -21.82 11.42
N SER A 388 14.95 -22.10 10.21
CA SER A 388 13.94 -23.14 10.02
C SER A 388 14.60 -24.51 9.78
N ASP A 389 14.16 -25.55 10.51
CA ASP A 389 14.50 -26.94 10.21
C ASP A 389 13.54 -27.46 9.10
N PRO A 390 14.02 -28.29 8.16
CA PRO A 390 13.12 -28.94 7.19
C PRO A 390 11.96 -29.70 7.81
N LYS A 391 12.11 -30.19 9.04
CA LYS A 391 11.06 -30.89 9.80
C LYS A 391 9.95 -29.96 10.29
N ASP A 392 10.24 -28.68 10.42
CA ASP A 392 9.27 -27.66 10.86
C ASP A 392 8.32 -27.22 9.71
N LYS A 393 8.46 -27.81 8.49
CA LYS A 393 7.76 -27.40 7.26
C LYS A 393 6.61 -28.34 6.87
N ASP A 394 6.10 -29.09 7.80
CA ASP A 394 5.05 -30.08 7.56
C ASP A 394 3.62 -29.53 7.57
N ALA A 395 3.48 -28.19 7.58
CA ALA A 395 2.21 -27.46 7.68
C ALA A 395 1.40 -27.74 8.96
N LYS A 396 2.04 -28.37 9.96
CA LYS A 396 1.45 -28.56 11.29
C LYS A 396 1.78 -27.41 12.24
N THR A 397 1.07 -27.41 13.34
CA THR A 397 1.30 -26.48 14.44
C THR A 397 2.46 -26.97 15.31
N HIS A 398 3.53 -26.19 15.42
CA HIS A 398 4.70 -26.46 16.25
C HIS A 398 4.67 -25.62 17.51
N ASN A 399 5.06 -26.19 18.64
CA ASN A 399 5.20 -25.47 19.91
C ASN A 399 6.49 -24.65 19.92
N VAL A 400 6.40 -23.36 20.20
CA VAL A 400 7.54 -22.46 20.31
C VAL A 400 7.69 -21.97 21.74
N ARG A 401 8.90 -22.09 22.26
CA ARG A 401 9.30 -21.51 23.55
C ARG A 401 10.46 -20.56 23.33
N ILE A 402 10.34 -19.35 23.85
CA ILE A 402 11.36 -18.32 23.77
C ILE A 402 11.68 -17.86 25.18
N ASP A 403 12.95 -17.94 25.52
CA ASP A 403 13.50 -17.47 26.80
C ASP A 403 14.54 -16.37 26.51
N VAL A 404 14.65 -15.35 27.37
CA VAL A 404 15.62 -14.27 27.26
C VAL A 404 16.59 -14.32 28.43
N GLN A 405 17.90 -14.28 28.16
CA GLN A 405 18.94 -14.35 29.15
C GLN A 405 19.17 -12.99 29.86
N ARG A 406 18.09 -12.41 30.40
CA ARG A 406 18.13 -11.15 31.12
C ARG A 406 17.27 -11.23 32.38
N LYS A 407 17.85 -10.92 33.55
CA LYS A 407 17.12 -10.97 34.81
C LYS A 407 15.94 -9.99 34.80
N GLY A 408 14.77 -10.46 35.20
CA GLY A 408 13.54 -9.66 35.27
C GLY A 408 12.84 -9.47 33.93
N ALA A 409 13.34 -10.04 32.81
CA ALA A 409 12.67 -9.97 31.53
C ALA A 409 11.48 -10.94 31.47
N ILE A 410 10.35 -10.43 31.06
CA ILE A 410 9.13 -11.18 30.79
C ILE A 410 8.95 -11.24 29.27
N VAL A 411 8.92 -12.46 28.70
CA VAL A 411 8.75 -12.68 27.26
C VAL A 411 7.27 -12.99 26.96
N ARG A 412 6.69 -12.21 26.05
CA ARG A 412 5.36 -12.44 25.51
C ARG A 412 5.49 -12.81 24.05
N SER A 413 5.26 -14.07 23.72
CA SER A 413 5.42 -14.60 22.36
C SER A 413 4.36 -15.65 22.05
N ARG A 414 4.12 -15.93 20.79
CA ARG A 414 3.23 -17.03 20.35
C ARG A 414 3.77 -18.38 20.83
N ARG A 415 2.89 -19.28 21.30
CA ARG A 415 3.25 -20.68 21.63
C ARG A 415 3.26 -21.58 20.41
N HIS A 416 2.62 -21.16 19.36
CA HIS A 416 2.41 -21.99 18.18
C HIS A 416 2.86 -21.25 16.93
N VAL A 417 3.56 -21.95 16.07
CA VAL A 417 3.94 -21.50 14.72
C VAL A 417 3.50 -22.59 13.74
N ILE A 418 2.89 -22.16 12.65
CA ILE A 418 2.63 -23.01 11.49
C ILE A 418 3.61 -22.54 10.41
N ASN A 419 4.57 -23.39 10.07
CA ASN A 419 5.57 -23.06 9.07
C ASN A 419 5.12 -23.64 7.72
N THR A 420 4.37 -22.85 6.96
CA THR A 420 4.05 -23.20 5.58
C THR A 420 5.12 -22.60 4.68
N ALA A 421 5.90 -23.41 4.01
CA ALA A 421 6.85 -23.00 2.97
C ALA A 421 6.19 -22.14 1.86
N THR A 422 4.87 -22.20 1.79
CA THR A 422 4.00 -21.51 0.84
C THR A 422 3.76 -20.04 1.19
N ASP A 423 3.84 -19.64 2.48
CA ASP A 423 3.41 -18.28 2.88
C ASP A 423 4.32 -17.16 2.35
N ARG A 424 5.62 -17.39 2.27
CA ARG A 424 6.54 -16.37 1.74
C ARG A 424 6.49 -16.28 0.22
N ARG A 425 6.35 -17.43 -0.48
CA ARG A 425 6.16 -17.47 -1.94
C ARG A 425 4.77 -17.00 -2.33
N ALA A 426 3.73 -17.32 -1.56
CA ALA A 426 2.37 -16.81 -1.77
C ALA A 426 2.25 -15.30 -1.50
N ARG A 427 3.05 -14.73 -0.60
CA ARG A 427 3.13 -13.27 -0.39
C ARG A 427 3.87 -12.56 -1.52
N ALA A 428 4.97 -13.14 -2.01
CA ALA A 428 5.74 -12.62 -3.15
C ALA A 428 5.03 -12.83 -4.50
N ALA A 429 4.11 -13.78 -4.59
CA ALA A 429 3.40 -14.15 -5.81
C ALA A 429 1.91 -13.74 -5.83
N ARG A 430 1.50 -12.78 -5.00
CA ARG A 430 0.18 -12.17 -5.17
C ARG A 430 0.18 -11.39 -6.48
N ALA A 431 -0.79 -11.70 -7.35
CA ALA A 431 -1.02 -10.84 -8.52
C ALA A 431 -1.13 -9.38 -8.05
N PRO A 432 -0.54 -8.41 -8.76
CA PRO A 432 -0.46 -7.01 -8.33
C PRO A 432 -1.80 -6.43 -7.85
N ARG A 433 -2.90 -6.75 -8.52
CA ARG A 433 -4.27 -6.35 -8.11
C ARG A 433 -4.69 -6.91 -6.76
N GLN A 434 -4.29 -8.16 -6.44
CA GLN A 434 -4.57 -8.76 -5.12
C GLN A 434 -3.74 -8.07 -4.03
N ALA A 435 -2.53 -7.62 -4.33
CA ALA A 435 -1.70 -6.84 -3.41
C ALA A 435 -2.33 -5.46 -3.13
N VAL A 436 -2.86 -4.78 -4.16
CA VAL A 436 -3.61 -3.52 -4.01
C VAL A 436 -4.87 -3.75 -3.17
N ALA A 437 -5.67 -4.78 -3.46
CA ALA A 437 -6.87 -5.09 -2.69
C ALA A 437 -6.55 -5.39 -1.21
N ALA A 438 -5.46 -6.13 -0.96
CA ALA A 438 -4.98 -6.38 0.40
C ALA A 438 -4.51 -5.09 1.11
N ALA A 439 -3.83 -4.19 0.40
CA ALA A 439 -3.39 -2.89 0.93
C ALA A 439 -4.57 -1.97 1.24
N LEU A 440 -5.57 -1.91 0.37
CA LEU A 440 -6.82 -1.16 0.60
C LEU A 440 -7.61 -1.72 1.78
N GLY A 441 -7.70 -3.04 1.90
CA GLY A 441 -8.38 -3.72 3.02
C GLY A 441 -7.57 -3.68 4.33
N SER A 442 -6.28 -3.36 4.30
CA SER A 442 -5.47 -3.24 5.53
C SER A 442 -5.87 -1.98 6.30
N PRO A 443 -6.14 -2.06 7.59
CA PRO A 443 -6.41 -0.87 8.40
C PRO A 443 -5.15 -0.03 8.68
N LEU A 444 -3.96 -0.57 8.48
CA LEU A 444 -2.70 0.18 8.62
C LEU A 444 -2.35 0.92 7.33
N LEU A 445 -1.73 2.08 7.50
CA LEU A 445 -1.10 2.79 6.41
C LEU A 445 0.30 2.23 6.17
N ALA A 446 0.65 2.05 4.91
CA ALA A 446 1.97 1.61 4.47
C ALA A 446 2.72 2.81 3.88
N SER A 447 3.99 2.98 4.25
CA SER A 447 4.84 4.09 3.81
C SER A 447 6.10 3.66 3.03
N ALA A 448 6.24 2.35 2.75
CA ALA A 448 7.40 1.85 1.99
C ALA A 448 7.44 2.41 0.55
N LEU A 449 6.29 2.80 0.00
CA LEU A 449 6.16 3.58 -1.22
C LEU A 449 5.53 4.92 -0.85
N PRO A 450 6.26 6.04 -0.90
CA PRO A 450 5.72 7.36 -0.58
C PRO A 450 4.55 7.73 -1.50
N LEU A 451 3.51 8.30 -0.92
CA LEU A 451 2.32 8.78 -1.64
C LEU A 451 1.96 10.18 -1.16
N ARG A 452 1.68 11.06 -2.10
CA ARG A 452 1.05 12.37 -1.86
C ARG A 452 -0.21 12.44 -2.69
N VAL A 453 -1.31 12.92 -2.11
CA VAL A 453 -2.62 12.94 -2.75
C VAL A 453 -3.27 14.29 -2.56
N ALA A 454 -3.95 14.75 -3.61
CA ALA A 454 -4.88 15.86 -3.57
C ALA A 454 -6.14 15.53 -4.38
N SER A 455 -7.27 16.13 -4.02
CA SER A 455 -8.48 16.08 -4.81
C SER A 455 -9.02 17.48 -5.04
N PHE A 456 -9.76 17.63 -6.15
CA PHE A 456 -10.34 18.91 -6.53
C PHE A 456 -11.77 18.69 -7.06
N ALA A 457 -12.69 19.53 -6.60
CA ALA A 457 -14.10 19.48 -6.98
C ALA A 457 -14.37 20.41 -8.17
N LEU A 458 -14.95 19.84 -9.20
CA LEU A 458 -15.36 20.51 -10.46
C LEU A 458 -16.85 20.25 -10.72
N GLN A 459 -17.47 21.08 -11.56
CA GLN A 459 -18.85 20.80 -12.01
C GLN A 459 -18.82 19.63 -13.00
N GLY A 460 -19.58 18.58 -12.66
CA GLY A 460 -19.78 17.42 -13.53
C GLY A 460 -20.93 17.62 -14.53
N PRO A 461 -21.09 16.65 -15.44
CA PRO A 461 -22.21 16.66 -16.39
C PRO A 461 -23.57 16.38 -15.72
N GLU A 462 -23.58 15.71 -14.57
CA GLU A 462 -24.76 15.40 -13.78
C GLU A 462 -25.01 16.53 -12.76
N ARG A 463 -26.23 17.07 -12.71
CA ARG A 463 -26.56 18.24 -11.87
C ARG A 463 -26.54 17.97 -10.37
N ASP A 464 -26.73 16.71 -9.97
CA ASP A 464 -26.79 16.23 -8.61
C ASP A 464 -25.46 15.68 -8.10
N LYS A 465 -24.40 15.73 -8.92
CA LYS A 465 -23.07 15.23 -8.59
C LYS A 465 -21.98 16.25 -8.88
N VAL A 466 -20.93 16.14 -8.11
CA VAL A 466 -19.70 16.87 -8.28
C VAL A 466 -18.68 15.94 -8.93
N GLN A 467 -17.99 16.43 -9.94
CA GLN A 467 -16.86 15.72 -10.54
C GLN A 467 -15.61 15.96 -9.71
N LEU A 468 -14.99 14.91 -9.25
CA LEU A 468 -13.72 14.98 -8.55
C LEU A 468 -12.58 14.66 -9.50
N LEU A 469 -11.54 15.46 -9.44
CA LEU A 469 -10.25 15.18 -10.01
C LEU A 469 -9.33 14.72 -8.87
N ILE A 470 -8.86 13.49 -8.92
CA ILE A 470 -7.97 12.90 -7.93
C ILE A 470 -6.59 12.82 -8.56
N HIS A 471 -5.62 13.38 -7.87
CA HIS A 471 -4.23 13.31 -8.25
C HIS A 471 -3.40 12.62 -7.18
N ALA A 472 -2.38 11.86 -7.57
CA ALA A 472 -1.40 11.33 -6.65
C ALA A 472 0.02 11.31 -7.25
N ASP A 473 0.99 11.74 -6.44
CA ASP A 473 2.41 11.49 -6.67
C ASP A 473 2.79 10.16 -6.02
N VAL A 474 3.43 9.28 -6.78
CA VAL A 474 3.82 7.94 -6.34
C VAL A 474 5.35 7.84 -6.32
N GLY A 475 5.91 7.57 -5.14
CA GLY A 475 7.36 7.57 -4.91
C GLY A 475 7.99 8.96 -4.99
N THR A 476 9.31 9.05 -5.11
CA THR A 476 10.04 10.32 -5.05
C THR A 476 10.98 10.55 -6.23
N ASP A 477 11.77 9.55 -6.63
CA ASP A 477 12.95 9.75 -7.46
C ASP A 477 13.03 8.74 -8.61
N TYR A 478 12.02 8.74 -9.49
CA TYR A 478 12.02 7.89 -10.67
C TYR A 478 12.66 8.61 -11.86
N PRO A 479 13.70 8.02 -12.49
CA PRO A 479 14.30 8.61 -13.68
C PRO A 479 13.47 8.41 -14.96
N GLY A 480 12.48 7.51 -14.91
CA GLY A 480 11.61 7.16 -16.03
C GLY A 480 10.33 6.49 -15.57
N SER A 481 9.53 6.05 -16.53
CA SER A 481 8.24 5.41 -16.25
C SER A 481 8.38 4.07 -15.51
N LYS A 482 7.36 3.72 -14.74
CA LYS A 482 7.25 2.44 -14.04
C LYS A 482 5.83 1.91 -14.09
N VAL A 483 5.70 0.58 -14.12
CA VAL A 483 4.40 -0.07 -13.92
C VAL A 483 4.10 -0.10 -12.43
N VAL A 484 2.97 0.46 -12.05
CA VAL A 484 2.48 0.51 -10.68
C VAL A 484 1.04 0.03 -10.65
N SER A 485 0.73 -0.82 -9.69
CA SER A 485 -0.65 -1.22 -9.42
C SER A 485 -1.25 -0.25 -8.42
N LEU A 486 -2.34 0.38 -8.80
CA LEU A 486 -3.01 1.39 -7.97
C LEU A 486 -4.47 1.04 -7.75
N GLY A 487 -5.03 1.50 -6.66
CA GLY A 487 -6.45 1.43 -6.42
C GLY A 487 -6.88 2.40 -5.34
N TYR A 488 -8.15 2.79 -5.40
CA TYR A 488 -8.77 3.60 -4.37
C TYR A 488 -10.13 3.04 -3.95
N MET A 489 -10.52 3.37 -2.73
CA MET A 489 -11.87 3.20 -2.19
C MET A 489 -12.34 4.52 -1.60
N ILE A 490 -13.53 4.97 -1.96
CA ILE A 490 -14.18 6.16 -1.41
C ILE A 490 -15.37 5.71 -0.56
N SER A 491 -15.39 6.13 0.68
CA SER A 491 -16.45 5.82 1.65
C SER A 491 -17.12 7.09 2.15
N ASP A 492 -18.42 7.00 2.44
CA ASP A 492 -19.16 8.07 3.10
C ASP A 492 -18.80 8.19 4.59
N LYS A 493 -19.39 9.19 5.28
CA LYS A 493 -19.19 9.42 6.72
C LYS A 493 -19.59 8.22 7.61
N ASP A 494 -20.44 7.32 7.11
CA ASP A 494 -20.87 6.12 7.82
C ASP A 494 -19.95 4.92 7.53
N GLY A 495 -18.95 5.09 6.65
CA GLY A 495 -18.01 4.07 6.23
C GLY A 495 -18.55 3.13 5.15
N ARG A 496 -19.66 3.49 4.47
CA ARG A 496 -20.18 2.72 3.35
C ARG A 496 -19.41 3.05 2.09
N LEU A 497 -19.01 2.02 1.35
CA LEU A 497 -18.32 2.18 0.08
C LEU A 497 -19.24 2.85 -0.96
N VAL A 498 -18.77 3.94 -1.55
CA VAL A 498 -19.49 4.72 -2.56
C VAL A 498 -18.89 4.52 -3.94
N ASP A 499 -17.56 4.49 -4.03
CA ASP A 499 -16.83 4.24 -5.28
C ASP A 499 -15.52 3.50 -5.00
N SER A 500 -15.06 2.71 -5.97
CA SER A 500 -13.77 2.04 -5.90
C SER A 500 -13.25 1.70 -7.30
N LYS A 501 -11.94 1.78 -7.46
CA LYS A 501 -11.26 1.41 -8.70
C LYS A 501 -9.91 0.79 -8.38
N ALA A 502 -9.53 -0.22 -9.15
CA ALA A 502 -8.18 -0.77 -9.15
C ALA A 502 -7.69 -0.89 -10.60
N VAL A 503 -6.47 -0.46 -10.85
CA VAL A 503 -5.88 -0.43 -12.19
C VAL A 503 -4.38 -0.68 -12.09
N ASP A 504 -3.87 -1.39 -13.06
CA ASP A 504 -2.44 -1.53 -13.30
C ASP A 504 -2.09 -0.63 -14.47
N MET A 505 -1.16 0.27 -14.28
CA MET A 505 -0.81 1.23 -15.33
C MET A 505 0.65 1.65 -15.23
N ARG A 506 1.19 2.02 -16.36
CA ARG A 506 2.50 2.65 -16.43
C ARG A 506 2.34 4.13 -16.13
N LEU A 507 3.03 4.58 -15.10
CA LEU A 507 3.05 5.97 -14.71
C LEU A 507 4.31 6.66 -15.24
N LEU A 508 4.16 7.91 -15.61
CA LEU A 508 5.26 8.78 -16.05
C LEU A 508 5.74 9.66 -14.90
N PRO A 509 7.04 9.99 -14.84
CA PRO A 509 7.53 10.98 -13.90
C PRO A 509 6.98 12.38 -14.26
N VAL A 510 6.83 13.21 -13.25
CA VAL A 510 6.35 14.62 -13.40
C VAL A 510 7.21 15.39 -14.41
N MET A 511 8.51 15.13 -14.43
CA MET A 511 9.46 15.73 -15.35
C MET A 511 10.26 14.68 -16.09
N ALA A 512 10.16 14.68 -17.40
CA ALA A 512 10.95 13.78 -18.24
C ALA A 512 12.46 14.04 -18.05
N GLY A 513 13.23 12.98 -17.79
CA GLY A 513 14.68 13.07 -17.67
C GLY A 513 15.21 13.60 -16.32
N VAL A 514 14.33 14.03 -15.41
CA VAL A 514 14.70 14.43 -14.05
C VAL A 514 14.08 13.46 -13.06
N PRO A 515 14.84 12.88 -12.10
CA PRO A 515 14.27 12.04 -11.06
C PRO A 515 13.14 12.77 -10.33
N SER A 516 11.93 12.25 -10.44
CA SER A 516 10.72 12.88 -9.92
C SER A 516 9.65 11.82 -9.58
N PRO A 517 8.63 12.16 -8.76
CA PRO A 517 7.52 11.25 -8.50
C PRO A 517 6.79 10.86 -9.79
N LEU A 518 6.19 9.67 -9.80
CA LEU A 518 5.29 9.24 -10.87
C LEU A 518 3.91 9.84 -10.67
N GLN A 519 3.27 10.31 -11.73
CA GLN A 519 1.93 10.91 -11.66
C GLN A 519 0.81 9.91 -11.89
N PHE A 520 -0.16 9.92 -11.00
CA PHE A 520 -1.44 9.23 -11.17
C PHE A 520 -2.58 10.23 -11.16
N THR A 521 -3.51 10.06 -12.09
CA THR A 521 -4.72 10.89 -12.17
C THR A 521 -5.94 10.01 -12.34
N ALA A 522 -6.99 10.28 -11.58
CA ALA A 522 -8.27 9.61 -11.68
C ALA A 522 -9.43 10.60 -11.53
N GLY A 523 -10.61 10.20 -12.01
CA GLY A 523 -11.85 10.94 -11.81
C GLY A 523 -12.88 10.08 -11.10
N ALA A 524 -13.68 10.73 -10.23
CA ALA A 524 -14.86 10.15 -9.59
C ALA A 524 -16.01 11.14 -9.65
N SER A 525 -17.26 10.65 -9.67
CA SER A 525 -18.47 11.49 -9.67
C SER A 525 -19.31 11.15 -8.45
N LEU A 526 -19.40 12.09 -7.49
CA LEU A 526 -20.04 11.88 -6.20
C LEU A 526 -21.14 12.90 -5.92
N PRO A 527 -22.20 12.55 -5.19
CA PRO A 527 -23.08 13.54 -4.59
C PRO A 527 -22.31 14.54 -3.70
N PRO A 528 -22.80 15.77 -3.52
CA PRO A 528 -22.18 16.71 -2.60
C PRO A 528 -22.11 16.13 -1.17
N GLY A 529 -20.96 16.25 -0.52
CA GLY A 529 -20.74 15.72 0.83
C GLY A 529 -19.27 15.56 1.21
N GLU A 530 -19.05 15.03 2.40
CA GLU A 530 -17.72 14.66 2.90
C GLU A 530 -17.50 13.15 2.77
N TYR A 531 -16.33 12.78 2.28
CA TYR A 531 -15.93 11.40 2.03
C TYR A 531 -14.50 11.15 2.51
N THR A 532 -14.21 9.90 2.78
CA THR A 532 -12.85 9.43 3.03
C THR A 532 -12.42 8.53 1.88
N MET A 533 -11.36 8.90 1.22
CA MET A 533 -10.70 8.06 0.20
C MET A 533 -9.48 7.39 0.80
N LYS A 534 -9.34 6.11 0.55
CA LYS A 534 -8.09 5.38 0.76
C LYS A 534 -7.51 5.04 -0.59
N LEU A 535 -6.28 5.49 -0.85
CA LEU A 535 -5.50 5.15 -2.05
C LEU A 535 -4.40 4.18 -1.67
N ALA A 536 -4.18 3.17 -2.49
CA ALA A 536 -3.07 2.22 -2.37
C ALA A 536 -2.28 2.16 -3.68
N ALA A 537 -0.97 2.06 -3.57
CA ALA A 537 -0.06 1.81 -4.69
C ALA A 537 0.91 0.69 -4.33
N VAL A 538 1.20 -0.18 -5.30
CA VAL A 538 2.10 -1.32 -5.15
C VAL A 538 3.08 -1.33 -6.32
N GLU A 539 4.36 -1.32 -6.00
CA GLU A 539 5.46 -1.47 -6.95
C GLU A 539 6.38 -2.59 -6.46
N GLY A 540 6.31 -3.75 -7.07
CA GLY A 540 7.02 -4.94 -6.60
C GLY A 540 6.67 -5.28 -5.14
N GLU A 541 7.64 -5.22 -4.24
CA GLU A 541 7.43 -5.44 -2.79
C GLU A 541 7.10 -4.16 -2.01
N ARG A 542 7.21 -2.99 -2.64
CA ARG A 542 6.95 -1.70 -2.00
C ARG A 542 5.46 -1.40 -2.04
N VAL A 543 4.89 -1.11 -0.89
CA VAL A 543 3.48 -0.77 -0.73
C VAL A 543 3.37 0.61 -0.11
N GLY A 544 2.53 1.45 -0.70
CA GLY A 544 2.10 2.73 -0.14
C GLY A 544 0.60 2.77 0.04
N THR A 545 0.12 3.32 1.15
CA THR A 545 -1.30 3.63 1.33
C THR A 545 -1.46 4.96 2.02
N VAL A 546 -2.44 5.74 1.61
CA VAL A 546 -2.77 7.05 2.19
C VAL A 546 -4.28 7.20 2.35
N GLU A 547 -4.70 7.83 3.44
CA GLU A 547 -6.09 8.25 3.63
C GLU A 547 -6.20 9.74 3.32
N HIS A 548 -7.22 10.12 2.55
CA HIS A 548 -7.47 11.48 2.12
C HIS A 548 -8.93 11.86 2.31
N THR A 549 -9.16 13.01 2.94
CA THR A 549 -10.52 13.56 3.11
C THR A 549 -10.91 14.32 1.86
N ILE A 550 -12.06 13.98 1.30
CA ILE A 550 -12.63 14.63 0.11
C ILE A 550 -13.82 15.49 0.54
N HIS A 551 -13.80 16.74 0.14
CA HIS A 551 -14.93 17.63 0.23
C HIS A 551 -15.57 17.77 -1.17
N ALA A 552 -16.51 16.89 -1.50
CA ALA A 552 -17.23 16.97 -2.77
C ALA A 552 -18.25 18.11 -2.72
N GLY A 553 -17.81 19.31 -3.05
CA GLY A 553 -18.66 20.49 -3.01
C GLY A 553 -18.15 21.62 -3.88
N LEU A 554 -19.05 22.40 -4.45
CA LEU A 554 -18.73 23.62 -5.20
C LEU A 554 -19.09 24.83 -4.34
N THR A 555 -18.33 25.91 -4.47
CA THR A 555 -18.61 27.15 -3.75
C THR A 555 -19.54 28.02 -4.56
N THR A 556 -20.74 28.26 -4.05
CA THR A 556 -21.73 29.12 -4.69
C THR A 556 -21.66 30.54 -4.10
N SER A 557 -21.65 31.56 -4.95
CA SER A 557 -21.72 32.97 -4.58
C SER A 557 -22.65 33.70 -5.56
N GLY A 558 -23.86 33.99 -5.11
CA GLY A 558 -24.92 34.55 -5.96
C GLY A 558 -25.28 33.59 -7.10
N PRO A 559 -25.30 34.09 -8.36
CA PRO A 559 -25.62 33.29 -9.54
C PRO A 559 -24.42 32.48 -10.06
N VAL A 560 -23.22 32.66 -9.49
CA VAL A 560 -21.98 32.00 -9.90
C VAL A 560 -21.62 30.89 -8.95
N THR A 561 -21.23 29.76 -9.51
CA THR A 561 -20.67 28.64 -8.75
C THR A 561 -19.21 28.43 -9.17
N LEU A 562 -18.34 28.20 -8.19
CA LEU A 562 -16.89 28.03 -8.42
C LEU A 562 -16.46 26.61 -8.13
N SER A 563 -15.50 26.13 -8.92
CA SER A 563 -14.71 24.94 -8.57
C SER A 563 -13.83 25.20 -7.35
N GLU A 564 -13.19 24.18 -6.81
CA GLU A 564 -12.06 24.40 -5.92
C GLU A 564 -10.88 25.06 -6.64
N LEU A 565 -10.09 25.84 -5.89
CA LEU A 565 -8.83 26.39 -6.39
C LEU A 565 -7.79 25.28 -6.50
N MET A 566 -7.35 24.99 -7.71
CA MET A 566 -6.25 24.10 -7.96
C MET A 566 -4.94 24.87 -7.97
N VAL A 567 -3.92 24.31 -7.34
CA VAL A 567 -2.57 24.87 -7.28
C VAL A 567 -1.59 23.84 -7.79
N GLY A 568 -0.63 24.24 -8.58
CA GLY A 568 0.42 23.38 -9.10
C GLY A 568 1.65 24.16 -9.56
N GLY A 569 2.66 23.47 -10.08
CA GLY A 569 3.78 24.08 -10.78
C GLY A 569 3.46 24.32 -12.26
N PRO A 570 4.20 25.20 -12.97
CA PRO A 570 4.02 25.38 -14.39
C PRO A 570 4.41 24.12 -15.15
N LEU A 571 3.54 23.67 -16.06
CA LEU A 571 3.93 22.73 -17.10
C LEU A 571 4.50 23.52 -18.29
N GLU A 572 5.53 22.97 -18.92
CA GLU A 572 6.07 23.57 -20.14
C GLU A 572 4.99 23.64 -21.21
N SER A 573 4.82 24.86 -21.71
CA SER A 573 4.13 25.29 -22.93
C SER A 573 2.80 24.64 -23.34
N GLY A 574 1.71 25.43 -23.20
CA GLY A 574 0.60 25.43 -24.18
C GLY A 574 -0.46 24.37 -24.06
N GLN A 575 -0.39 23.44 -23.12
CA GLN A 575 -1.46 22.48 -22.86
C GLN A 575 -2.35 22.94 -21.72
N ILE A 576 -3.65 22.61 -21.84
CA ILE A 576 -4.61 22.76 -20.74
C ILE A 576 -4.06 22.00 -19.55
N LEU A 577 -3.91 22.74 -18.43
CA LEU A 577 -3.35 22.25 -17.18
C LEU A 577 -3.79 20.89 -16.77
N THR A 578 -2.83 20.01 -16.63
CA THR A 578 -2.87 18.98 -15.61
C THR A 578 -2.26 19.61 -14.36
N PRO A 579 -3.03 19.86 -13.28
CA PRO A 579 -2.45 20.39 -12.06
C PRO A 579 -1.40 19.42 -11.54
N THR A 580 -0.17 19.88 -11.43
CA THR A 580 0.84 19.14 -10.68
C THR A 580 0.48 19.22 -9.21
N ILE A 581 0.42 18.09 -8.52
CA ILE A 581 0.08 18.02 -7.11
C ILE A 581 1.31 18.34 -6.29
N GLY A 582 1.85 19.43 -6.45
CA GLY A 582 2.88 19.76 -5.52
C GLY A 582 2.38 20.93 -4.68
N TYR A 583 1.93 20.66 -3.45
CA TYR A 583 2.02 21.72 -2.49
C TYR A 583 3.47 22.18 -2.34
N GLN A 584 4.47 21.39 -2.79
CA GLN A 584 5.88 21.76 -2.89
C GLN A 584 6.22 22.21 -4.32
N ILE A 585 6.46 23.47 -4.50
CA ILE A 585 6.77 24.09 -5.78
C ILE A 585 8.28 24.32 -5.87
N ASN A 586 8.90 23.71 -6.87
CA ASN A 586 10.35 23.74 -7.08
C ASN A 586 10.79 24.66 -8.24
N PHE A 587 9.84 25.34 -8.92
CA PHE A 587 10.11 25.96 -10.22
C PHE A 587 10.09 27.49 -10.22
N GLY A 588 10.08 28.11 -9.04
CA GLY A 588 10.04 29.56 -8.93
C GLY A 588 8.73 30.19 -9.43
N ALA A 589 7.68 29.40 -9.65
CA ALA A 589 6.37 29.87 -10.07
C ALA A 589 5.26 28.94 -9.57
N VAL A 590 4.11 29.51 -9.21
CA VAL A 590 2.90 28.79 -8.83
C VAL A 590 1.83 28.97 -9.90
N HIS A 591 1.14 27.90 -10.24
CA HIS A 591 0.06 27.92 -11.18
C HIS A 591 -1.28 27.78 -10.46
N GLY A 592 -2.18 28.75 -10.64
CA GLY A 592 -3.55 28.71 -10.13
C GLY A 592 -4.56 28.43 -11.23
N TYR A 593 -5.62 27.66 -10.89
CA TYR A 593 -6.71 27.31 -11.79
C TYR A 593 -8.03 27.27 -11.03
N VAL A 594 -9.05 27.98 -11.55
CA VAL A 594 -10.43 27.99 -11.04
C VAL A 594 -11.40 28.00 -12.21
N GLU A 595 -12.48 27.28 -12.12
CA GLU A 595 -13.61 27.36 -13.04
C GLU A 595 -14.80 28.08 -12.39
N ALA A 596 -15.43 28.95 -13.14
CA ALA A 596 -16.70 29.60 -12.76
C ALA A 596 -17.82 29.13 -13.67
N TYR A 597 -18.97 28.83 -13.06
CA TYR A 597 -20.15 28.28 -13.73
C TYR A 597 -21.40 29.11 -13.44
N GLY A 598 -22.32 29.17 -14.40
CA GLY A 598 -23.62 29.80 -14.25
C GLY A 598 -23.87 30.90 -15.27
N THR A 599 -25.07 31.48 -15.21
CA THR A 599 -25.52 32.55 -16.15
C THR A 599 -25.04 33.94 -15.71
N GLY A 600 -24.47 34.09 -14.53
CA GLY A 600 -23.95 35.36 -13.98
C GLY A 600 -22.44 35.52 -14.13
N THR A 601 -21.83 34.81 -15.08
CA THR A 601 -20.38 34.87 -15.30
C THR A 601 -19.93 36.09 -16.12
N GLU A 602 -20.82 36.82 -16.74
CA GLU A 602 -20.53 38.08 -17.42
C GLU A 602 -20.12 39.16 -16.41
N GLY A 603 -18.95 39.80 -16.64
CA GLY A 603 -18.41 40.83 -15.73
C GLY A 603 -17.69 40.33 -14.47
N VAL A 604 -17.53 39.01 -14.34
CA VAL A 604 -16.72 38.44 -13.25
C VAL A 604 -15.23 38.57 -13.60
N THR A 605 -14.46 39.08 -12.63
CA THR A 605 -13.00 39.16 -12.71
C THR A 605 -12.36 38.31 -11.63
N MET A 606 -11.13 37.86 -11.85
CA MET A 606 -10.36 37.08 -10.90
C MET A 606 -8.97 37.69 -10.72
N GLU A 607 -8.52 37.76 -9.46
CA GLU A 607 -7.18 38.14 -9.09
C GLU A 607 -6.55 37.02 -8.26
N TYR A 608 -5.30 36.69 -8.53
CA TYR A 608 -4.53 35.78 -7.68
C TYR A 608 -3.57 36.56 -6.81
N GLU A 609 -3.56 36.24 -5.53
CA GLU A 609 -2.61 36.77 -4.55
C GLU A 609 -1.85 35.65 -3.87
N VAL A 610 -0.56 35.88 -3.61
CA VAL A 610 0.27 35.02 -2.77
C VAL A 610 0.51 35.71 -1.45
N ALA A 611 0.25 35.02 -0.35
CA ALA A 611 0.43 35.51 1.03
C ALA A 611 1.03 34.42 1.94
N THR A 612 1.50 34.82 3.12
CA THR A 612 2.02 33.87 4.14
C THR A 612 0.91 33.16 4.93
N ALA A 613 -0.30 33.71 4.96
CA ALA A 613 -1.47 33.15 5.61
C ALA A 613 -2.75 33.65 4.92
N PRO A 614 -3.93 33.02 5.14
CA PRO A 614 -5.18 33.41 4.50
C PRO A 614 -5.56 34.89 4.71
N ASP A 615 -5.24 35.47 5.85
CA ASP A 615 -5.57 36.83 6.23
C ASP A 615 -4.36 37.80 6.20
N ALA A 616 -3.18 37.31 5.79
CA ALA A 616 -1.98 38.11 5.73
C ALA A 616 -2.00 39.05 4.50
N PRO A 617 -1.26 40.19 4.53
CA PRO A 617 -1.09 41.03 3.35
C PRO A 617 -0.55 40.24 2.15
N ALA A 618 -0.99 40.60 0.93
CA ALA A 618 -0.48 40.01 -0.30
C ALA A 618 1.00 40.39 -0.49
N LEU A 619 1.81 39.40 -0.80
CA LEU A 619 3.20 39.55 -1.18
C LEU A 619 3.35 39.74 -2.69
N LEU A 620 2.50 39.02 -3.44
CA LEU A 620 2.42 39.09 -4.90
C LEU A 620 0.95 39.12 -5.29
N ASN A 621 0.62 39.81 -6.39
CA ASN A 621 -0.70 39.81 -6.99
C ASN A 621 -0.62 39.69 -8.52
N ALA A 622 -1.65 39.22 -9.14
CA ALA A 622 -1.74 39.03 -10.58
C ALA A 622 -3.19 38.95 -11.05
N ASP A 623 -3.58 39.86 -11.98
CA ASP A 623 -4.86 39.75 -12.68
C ASP A 623 -4.89 38.49 -13.53
N VAL A 624 -6.00 37.75 -13.47
CA VAL A 624 -6.17 36.48 -14.15
C VAL A 624 -7.08 36.66 -15.36
N PRO A 625 -6.62 36.31 -16.57
CA PRO A 625 -7.47 36.40 -17.75
C PRO A 625 -8.61 35.38 -17.71
N ALA A 626 -9.79 35.82 -18.12
CA ALA A 626 -10.98 34.97 -18.27
C ALA A 626 -10.92 34.26 -19.63
N HIS A 627 -10.98 32.94 -19.64
CA HIS A 627 -11.09 32.12 -20.85
C HIS A 627 -12.49 31.52 -20.94
N GLN A 628 -13.34 32.11 -21.81
CA GLN A 628 -14.69 31.63 -22.04
C GLN A 628 -14.63 30.27 -22.74
N VAL A 629 -15.27 29.26 -22.13
CA VAL A 629 -15.38 27.90 -22.70
C VAL A 629 -16.78 27.68 -23.29
N SER A 630 -17.81 28.21 -22.65
CA SER A 630 -19.20 28.19 -23.08
C SER A 630 -19.95 29.36 -22.42
N ASP A 631 -21.18 29.59 -22.80
CA ASP A 631 -22.06 30.67 -22.26
C ASP A 631 -22.23 30.57 -20.73
N SER A 632 -21.93 29.43 -20.13
CA SER A 632 -22.11 29.16 -18.69
C SER A 632 -20.85 28.67 -17.99
N ARG A 633 -19.66 28.73 -18.65
CA ARG A 633 -18.40 28.26 -18.06
C ARG A 633 -17.21 29.13 -18.49
N ILE A 634 -16.53 29.66 -17.49
CA ILE A 634 -15.28 30.44 -17.66
C ILE A 634 -14.17 29.74 -16.88
N ILE A 635 -12.97 29.73 -17.46
CA ILE A 635 -11.75 29.24 -16.81
C ILE A 635 -10.86 30.44 -16.48
N PHE A 636 -10.43 30.51 -15.25
CA PHE A 636 -9.42 31.45 -14.75
C PHE A 636 -8.13 30.66 -14.45
N THR A 637 -7.10 30.93 -15.23
CA THR A 637 -5.82 30.21 -15.08
C THR A 637 -4.65 31.16 -15.31
N LYS A 638 -3.66 31.11 -14.40
CA LYS A 638 -2.46 31.92 -14.52
C LYS A 638 -1.29 31.36 -13.72
N VAL A 639 -0.09 31.58 -14.26
CA VAL A 639 1.18 31.34 -13.58
C VAL A 639 1.60 32.62 -12.86
N VAL A 640 1.82 32.54 -11.55
CA VAL A 640 2.36 33.61 -10.72
C VAL A 640 3.83 33.32 -10.41
N GLN A 641 4.74 34.21 -10.79
CA GLN A 641 6.16 34.06 -10.54
C GLN A 641 6.48 34.23 -9.06
N THR A 642 7.12 33.26 -8.45
CA THR A 642 7.45 33.22 -7.02
C THR A 642 8.94 33.21 -6.71
N HIS A 643 9.80 33.43 -7.72
CA HIS A 643 11.25 33.41 -7.59
C HIS A 643 11.81 34.46 -6.62
N GLN A 644 11.04 35.50 -6.30
CA GLN A 644 11.40 36.52 -5.31
C GLN A 644 11.07 36.13 -3.86
N LEU A 645 10.33 35.01 -3.66
CA LEU A 645 9.93 34.56 -2.35
C LEU A 645 10.91 33.52 -1.82
N PRO A 646 11.32 33.60 -0.54
CA PRO A 646 12.17 32.62 0.08
C PRO A 646 11.43 31.26 0.22
N PRO A 647 12.14 30.14 0.39
CA PRO A 647 11.54 28.87 0.74
C PRO A 647 10.67 29.00 1.99
N GLY A 648 9.47 28.39 1.96
CA GLY A 648 8.53 28.47 3.07
C GLY A 648 7.10 28.13 2.68
N LYS A 649 6.18 28.24 3.65
CA LYS A 649 4.76 27.96 3.44
C LYS A 649 4.03 29.24 3.05
N TYR A 650 3.18 29.12 2.03
CA TYR A 650 2.40 30.20 1.47
C TYR A 650 0.97 29.78 1.17
N VAL A 651 0.11 30.75 0.87
CA VAL A 651 -1.27 30.53 0.45
C VAL A 651 -1.49 31.27 -0.86
N LEU A 652 -2.03 30.57 -1.86
CA LEU A 652 -2.61 31.21 -3.05
C LEU A 652 -4.07 31.55 -2.74
N ARG A 653 -4.44 32.81 -2.93
CA ARG A 653 -5.82 33.31 -2.83
C ARG A 653 -6.31 33.61 -4.25
N ALA A 654 -7.51 33.13 -4.57
CA ALA A 654 -8.22 33.49 -5.78
C ALA A 654 -9.41 34.37 -5.38
N ILE A 655 -9.33 35.64 -5.69
CA ILE A 655 -10.33 36.65 -5.32
C ILE A 655 -11.23 36.90 -6.52
N MET A 656 -12.48 36.45 -6.41
CA MET A 656 -13.50 36.71 -7.42
C MET A 656 -14.20 38.03 -7.11
N SER A 657 -14.29 38.91 -8.11
CA SER A 657 -14.99 40.17 -8.02
C SER A 657 -16.03 40.28 -9.14
N SER A 658 -17.12 40.99 -8.86
CA SER A 658 -18.13 41.38 -9.84
C SER A 658 -18.45 42.88 -9.62
N ASP A 659 -18.51 43.66 -10.68
CA ASP A 659 -18.71 45.12 -10.66
C ASP A 659 -17.71 45.84 -9.70
N GLY A 660 -16.47 45.35 -9.64
CA GLY A 660 -15.41 45.90 -8.81
C GLY A 660 -15.53 45.59 -7.29
N LYS A 661 -16.46 44.76 -6.89
CA LYS A 661 -16.61 44.30 -5.49
C LYS A 661 -16.18 42.83 -5.37
N SER A 662 -15.30 42.54 -4.41
CA SER A 662 -14.95 41.14 -4.06
C SER A 662 -16.19 40.43 -3.52
N ILE A 663 -16.54 39.31 -4.13
CA ILE A 663 -17.72 38.50 -3.78
C ILE A 663 -17.32 37.15 -3.16
N LYS A 664 -16.14 36.65 -3.46
CA LYS A 664 -15.65 35.38 -2.89
C LYS A 664 -14.13 35.30 -3.00
N THR A 665 -13.51 34.75 -1.94
CA THR A 665 -12.10 34.37 -1.94
C THR A 665 -12.00 32.86 -1.71
N LEU A 666 -11.25 32.16 -2.60
CA LEU A 666 -10.83 30.79 -2.43
C LEU A 666 -9.37 30.78 -2.01
N THR A 667 -8.99 29.85 -1.15
CA THR A 667 -7.62 29.75 -0.63
C THR A 667 -7.08 28.34 -0.77
N ARG A 668 -5.79 28.20 -1.13
CA ARG A 668 -5.09 26.92 -1.14
C ARG A 668 -3.66 27.10 -0.69
N GLY A 669 -3.23 26.30 0.29
CA GLY A 669 -1.85 26.32 0.78
C GLY A 669 -0.89 25.65 -0.22
N PHE A 670 0.35 26.17 -0.28
CA PHE A 670 1.45 25.55 -0.98
C PHE A 670 2.79 25.86 -0.27
N GLU A 671 3.83 25.15 -0.63
CA GLU A 671 5.17 25.31 -0.07
C GLU A 671 6.18 25.55 -1.20
N ILE A 672 6.98 26.60 -1.07
CA ILE A 672 8.15 26.77 -1.91
C ILE A 672 9.27 25.96 -1.25
N ALA A 673 9.66 24.86 -1.90
CA ALA A 673 10.75 24.03 -1.42
C ALA A 673 12.10 24.76 -1.62
N PRO A 674 13.08 24.55 -0.71
CA PRO A 674 14.44 25.00 -0.99
C PRO A 674 14.92 24.32 -2.28
N PRO A 675 15.70 25.04 -3.13
CA PRO A 675 16.23 24.44 -4.34
C PRO A 675 16.99 23.17 -3.93
N LYS A 676 16.56 22.02 -4.44
CA LYS A 676 17.36 20.81 -4.34
C LYS A 676 18.67 21.16 -5.04
N VAL A 677 19.71 21.40 -4.28
CA VAL A 677 21.06 21.36 -4.81
C VAL A 677 21.19 19.95 -5.34
N LEU A 678 21.12 19.78 -6.65
CA LEU A 678 21.62 18.61 -7.30
C LEU A 678 23.08 18.55 -6.88
N LEU A 679 23.36 17.85 -5.78
CA LEU A 679 24.66 17.28 -5.55
C LEU A 679 24.83 16.35 -6.74
N THR A 680 25.31 16.91 -7.84
CA THR A 680 25.93 16.12 -8.88
C THR A 680 26.80 15.14 -8.11
N SER A 681 26.49 13.86 -8.31
CA SER A 681 27.22 12.75 -7.72
C SER A 681 28.68 13.10 -7.63
N ALA A 682 29.38 12.59 -6.65
CA ALA A 682 30.79 12.87 -6.34
C ALA A 682 31.81 12.73 -7.51
N ASP A 683 31.34 12.49 -8.71
CA ASP A 683 32.04 12.40 -9.97
C ASP A 683 32.20 13.74 -10.72
N GLY A 684 31.82 14.86 -10.12
CA GLY A 684 32.29 16.21 -10.50
C GLY A 684 32.19 16.60 -11.97
N LEU A 685 31.04 16.42 -12.61
CA LEU A 685 30.85 16.80 -14.03
C LEU A 685 29.99 18.07 -14.15
N GLY A 686 30.55 19.20 -13.83
CA GLY A 686 30.05 20.51 -14.15
C GLY A 686 31.13 21.25 -14.97
N GLY A 687 31.25 20.99 -16.28
CA GLY A 687 32.07 21.70 -17.19
C GLY A 687 31.41 21.74 -18.56
N GLU A 688 31.15 22.92 -19.13
CA GLU A 688 30.79 23.06 -20.52
C GLU A 688 31.97 22.53 -21.37
N SER A 689 31.81 21.34 -21.91
CA SER A 689 32.76 20.74 -22.84
C SER A 689 32.23 20.93 -24.24
N THR A 690 32.97 21.72 -25.05
CA THR A 690 32.72 21.87 -26.49
C THR A 690 33.41 20.73 -27.22
N VAL A 691 32.63 19.67 -27.55
CA VAL A 691 33.11 18.70 -28.54
C VAL A 691 32.75 19.19 -29.92
N ASP A 692 33.67 18.94 -30.81
CA ASP A 692 33.51 19.29 -32.22
C ASP A 692 32.39 18.45 -32.82
N ALA A 693 31.28 19.11 -33.18
CA ALA A 693 30.09 18.43 -33.73
C ALA A 693 30.41 17.67 -35.05
N GLU A 694 31.44 18.05 -35.74
CA GLU A 694 31.89 17.36 -36.98
C GLU A 694 32.52 15.97 -36.72
N LEU A 695 32.91 15.71 -35.47
CA LEU A 695 33.50 14.44 -35.05
C LEU A 695 32.49 13.48 -34.40
N PHE A 696 31.20 13.75 -34.47
CA PHE A 696 30.15 12.94 -33.88
C PHE A 696 29.19 12.40 -34.93
N LEU A 697 28.92 11.08 -34.86
CA LEU A 697 27.88 10.44 -35.66
C LEU A 697 26.62 10.22 -34.82
N PRO A 698 25.46 10.63 -35.32
CA PRO A 698 24.19 10.28 -34.67
C PRO A 698 23.97 8.75 -34.73
N VAL A 699 23.21 8.23 -33.76
CA VAL A 699 22.83 6.80 -33.78
C VAL A 699 21.98 6.53 -35.00
N ASP A 700 22.20 5.36 -35.64
CA ASP A 700 21.47 4.94 -36.84
C ASP A 700 19.96 4.94 -36.58
N GLU A 701 19.23 5.69 -37.41
CA GLU A 701 17.77 5.84 -37.29
C GLU A 701 17.05 4.47 -37.35
N ARG A 702 17.59 3.52 -38.10
CA ARG A 702 17.03 2.16 -38.19
C ARG A 702 17.07 1.38 -36.88
N VAL A 703 18.02 1.69 -35.99
CA VAL A 703 18.03 1.11 -34.65
C VAL A 703 17.04 1.85 -33.71
N MET A 704 16.84 3.15 -33.95
CA MET A 704 15.98 3.99 -33.15
C MET A 704 14.51 3.98 -33.61
N THR A 705 14.22 3.41 -34.79
CA THR A 705 12.86 3.22 -35.34
C THR A 705 12.73 1.83 -35.96
N PRO A 706 12.81 0.75 -35.16
CA PRO A 706 12.74 -0.61 -35.69
C PRO A 706 11.33 -0.89 -36.26
N SER A 707 11.26 -1.58 -37.44
CA SER A 707 9.99 -2.01 -38.01
C SER A 707 9.32 -3.08 -37.16
N PHE A 708 7.99 -3.10 -37.15
CA PHE A 708 7.25 -4.22 -36.54
C PHE A 708 7.08 -5.34 -37.60
N GLU A 709 7.68 -6.50 -37.32
CA GLU A 709 7.68 -7.64 -38.26
C GLU A 709 6.55 -8.62 -37.90
N ILE A 710 5.45 -8.56 -38.69
CA ILE A 710 4.26 -9.42 -38.47
C ILE A 710 4.62 -10.90 -38.61
N ASP A 711 5.43 -11.25 -39.62
CA ASP A 711 5.81 -12.65 -39.89
C ASP A 711 6.54 -13.28 -38.68
N SER A 712 7.39 -12.50 -38.00
CA SER A 712 8.05 -12.92 -36.77
C SER A 712 7.06 -13.03 -35.61
N ALA A 713 6.07 -12.13 -35.52
CA ALA A 713 5.06 -12.14 -34.45
C ALA A 713 4.10 -13.33 -34.55
N VAL A 714 3.77 -13.78 -35.80
CA VAL A 714 2.87 -14.92 -36.03
C VAL A 714 3.60 -16.24 -36.22
N ASP A 715 4.91 -16.26 -36.11
CA ASP A 715 5.67 -17.50 -36.15
C ASP A 715 5.35 -18.45 -35.00
N GLU A 716 5.29 -19.74 -35.25
CA GLU A 716 4.86 -20.72 -34.25
C GLU A 716 5.77 -20.76 -33.02
N THR A 717 7.07 -20.51 -33.18
CA THR A 717 8.01 -20.46 -32.05
C THR A 717 7.74 -19.25 -31.13
N THR A 718 7.26 -18.15 -31.69
CA THR A 718 6.87 -16.93 -30.94
C THR A 718 5.52 -17.10 -30.28
N ILE A 719 4.55 -17.74 -30.97
CA ILE A 719 3.16 -17.84 -30.47
C ILE A 719 3.02 -18.92 -29.40
N ALA A 720 3.76 -20.03 -29.50
CA ALA A 720 3.53 -21.21 -28.65
C ALA A 720 3.51 -20.89 -27.14
N PRO A 721 4.46 -20.12 -26.58
CA PRO A 721 4.44 -19.77 -25.15
C PRO A 721 3.20 -18.97 -24.76
N PHE A 722 2.71 -18.08 -25.63
CA PHE A 722 1.50 -17.31 -25.39
C PHE A 722 0.24 -18.19 -25.45
N ARG A 723 0.19 -19.13 -26.40
CA ARG A 723 -0.95 -20.03 -26.56
C ARG A 723 -1.12 -20.98 -25.37
N GLU A 724 -0.06 -21.31 -24.65
CA GLU A 724 -0.10 -22.10 -23.41
C GLU A 724 -0.82 -21.38 -22.26
N ARG A 725 -0.78 -20.05 -22.27
CA ARG A 725 -1.48 -19.22 -21.27
C ARG A 725 -2.95 -19.00 -21.57
N VAL A 726 -3.39 -19.26 -22.79
CA VAL A 726 -4.80 -19.05 -23.18
C VAL A 726 -5.67 -20.18 -22.66
N THR A 727 -6.71 -19.86 -21.91
CA THR A 727 -7.67 -20.83 -21.38
C THR A 727 -8.44 -21.51 -22.50
N ALA A 728 -8.92 -22.74 -22.25
CA ALA A 728 -9.64 -23.52 -23.27
C ALA A 728 -10.92 -22.85 -23.78
N SER A 729 -11.58 -22.04 -22.95
CA SER A 729 -12.81 -21.31 -23.25
C SER A 729 -12.66 -20.26 -24.35
N VAL A 730 -11.50 -19.60 -24.43
CA VAL A 730 -11.23 -18.49 -25.37
C VAL A 730 -10.17 -18.82 -26.41
N LYS A 731 -9.62 -20.04 -26.39
CA LYS A 731 -8.56 -20.47 -27.30
C LYS A 731 -8.95 -20.33 -28.76
N GLU A 732 -10.19 -20.61 -29.11
CA GLU A 732 -10.71 -20.47 -30.47
C GLU A 732 -10.70 -19.01 -30.92
N ALA A 733 -11.17 -18.10 -30.07
CA ALA A 733 -11.17 -16.66 -30.35
C ALA A 733 -9.75 -16.12 -30.51
N PHE A 734 -8.80 -16.59 -29.68
CA PHE A 734 -7.39 -16.21 -29.78
C PHE A 734 -6.77 -16.70 -31.11
N ASN A 735 -6.98 -17.97 -31.51
CA ASN A 735 -6.47 -18.49 -32.77
C ASN A 735 -7.05 -17.76 -33.99
N GLN A 736 -8.34 -17.45 -33.98
CA GLN A 736 -8.95 -16.61 -35.03
C GLN A 736 -8.31 -15.21 -35.08
N GLY A 737 -7.95 -14.64 -33.94
CA GLY A 737 -7.19 -13.39 -33.88
C GLY A 737 -5.84 -13.49 -34.57
N ILE A 738 -5.08 -14.57 -34.34
CA ILE A 738 -3.79 -14.84 -35.01
C ILE A 738 -3.97 -14.99 -36.52
N GLU A 739 -4.97 -15.74 -36.98
CA GLU A 739 -5.26 -15.91 -38.41
C GLU A 739 -5.60 -14.55 -39.08
N HIS A 740 -6.39 -13.71 -38.44
CA HIS A 740 -6.70 -12.38 -38.95
C HIS A 740 -5.48 -11.46 -38.98
N LEU A 741 -4.62 -11.53 -37.95
CA LEU A 741 -3.37 -10.77 -37.88
C LEU A 741 -2.42 -11.17 -39.02
N ALA A 742 -2.21 -12.45 -39.25
CA ALA A 742 -1.41 -12.99 -40.34
C ALA A 742 -1.98 -12.62 -41.74
N ALA A 743 -3.31 -12.51 -41.84
CA ALA A 743 -3.98 -12.10 -43.08
C ALA A 743 -3.97 -10.56 -43.29
N GLY A 744 -3.48 -9.74 -42.38
CA GLY A 744 -3.48 -8.28 -42.44
C GLY A 744 -4.84 -7.65 -42.10
N ASP A 745 -5.80 -8.43 -41.61
CA ASP A 745 -7.13 -7.97 -41.18
C ASP A 745 -7.10 -7.45 -39.73
N TYR A 746 -6.34 -6.40 -39.46
CA TYR A 746 -6.03 -5.91 -38.11
C TYR A 746 -7.26 -5.58 -37.26
N SER A 747 -8.29 -5.02 -37.87
CA SER A 747 -9.55 -4.72 -37.16
C SER A 747 -10.31 -5.97 -36.72
N LYS A 748 -10.27 -7.06 -37.51
CA LYS A 748 -10.89 -8.33 -37.10
C LYS A 748 -10.00 -9.05 -36.08
N ALA A 749 -8.69 -8.94 -36.22
CA ALA A 749 -7.72 -9.45 -35.23
C ALA A 749 -7.99 -8.83 -33.86
N GLU A 750 -8.10 -7.49 -33.77
CA GLU A 750 -8.46 -6.77 -32.56
C GLU A 750 -9.77 -7.27 -31.93
N GLN A 751 -10.84 -7.41 -32.73
CA GLN A 751 -12.12 -7.91 -32.25
C GLN A 751 -12.05 -9.34 -31.72
N SER A 752 -11.27 -10.19 -32.35
CA SER A 752 -11.07 -11.59 -31.93
C SER A 752 -10.28 -11.66 -30.62
N PHE A 753 -9.20 -10.89 -30.50
CA PHE A 753 -8.43 -10.83 -29.25
C PHE A 753 -9.24 -10.21 -28.10
N LYS A 754 -10.07 -9.21 -28.34
CA LYS A 754 -11.02 -8.68 -27.33
C LYS A 754 -11.98 -9.75 -26.81
N LYS A 755 -12.46 -10.66 -27.68
CA LYS A 755 -13.30 -11.78 -27.24
C LYS A 755 -12.53 -12.83 -26.45
N ALA A 756 -11.22 -12.90 -26.61
CA ALA A 756 -10.35 -13.81 -25.87
C ALA A 756 -9.94 -13.27 -24.48
N ILE A 757 -10.32 -12.05 -24.11
CA ILE A 757 -10.09 -11.49 -22.79
C ILE A 757 -11.21 -11.89 -21.84
N GLU A 758 -10.90 -12.72 -20.84
CA GLU A 758 -11.83 -13.10 -19.76
C GLU A 758 -11.72 -12.16 -18.57
N PRO A 759 -12.83 -11.79 -17.88
CA PRO A 759 -12.78 -10.84 -16.75
C PRO A 759 -11.95 -11.29 -15.54
N GLU A 760 -11.80 -12.61 -15.34
CA GLU A 760 -11.06 -13.21 -14.23
C GLU A 760 -9.90 -14.12 -14.71
N GLY A 761 -9.61 -14.13 -16.02
CA GLY A 761 -8.57 -14.95 -16.65
C GLY A 761 -7.25 -14.21 -16.86
N ASP A 762 -6.20 -14.97 -17.23
CA ASP A 762 -4.94 -14.39 -17.70
C ASP A 762 -5.14 -13.76 -19.09
N ALA A 763 -5.11 -12.43 -19.15
CA ALA A 763 -5.31 -11.65 -20.37
C ALA A 763 -3.98 -11.35 -21.12
N THR A 764 -2.84 -11.86 -20.66
CA THR A 764 -1.50 -11.55 -21.22
C THR A 764 -1.41 -11.81 -22.72
N ALA A 765 -1.75 -13.02 -23.15
CA ALA A 765 -1.63 -13.40 -24.54
C ALA A 765 -2.60 -12.63 -25.46
N PRO A 766 -3.92 -12.53 -25.15
CA PRO A 766 -4.84 -11.70 -25.92
C PRO A 766 -4.46 -10.24 -26.02
N LEU A 767 -4.00 -9.64 -24.91
CA LEU A 767 -3.55 -8.24 -24.87
C LEU A 767 -2.26 -8.04 -25.67
N ALA A 768 -1.29 -8.96 -25.55
CA ALA A 768 -0.04 -8.87 -26.29
C ALA A 768 -0.27 -8.91 -27.82
N TYR A 769 -1.16 -9.76 -28.29
CA TYR A 769 -1.46 -9.87 -29.71
C TYR A 769 -2.46 -8.84 -30.21
N MET A 770 -3.32 -8.31 -29.37
CA MET A 770 -4.10 -7.12 -29.69
C MET A 770 -3.19 -5.90 -29.91
N ALA A 771 -2.18 -5.74 -29.07
CA ALA A 771 -1.14 -4.73 -29.24
C ALA A 771 -0.32 -4.92 -30.53
N ALA A 772 -0.02 -6.17 -30.90
CA ALA A 772 0.61 -6.49 -32.17
C ALA A 772 -0.24 -6.06 -33.38
N ALA A 773 -1.57 -6.20 -33.31
CA ALA A 773 -2.48 -5.71 -34.34
C ALA A 773 -2.49 -4.17 -34.44
N PHE A 774 -2.37 -3.46 -33.31
CA PHE A 774 -2.19 -2.00 -33.30
C PHE A 774 -0.86 -1.58 -33.93
N ALA A 775 0.25 -2.23 -33.54
CA ALA A 775 1.57 -1.93 -34.12
C ALA A 775 1.61 -2.19 -35.63
N ALA A 776 1.06 -3.31 -36.08
CA ALA A 776 0.97 -3.66 -37.51
C ALA A 776 0.11 -2.66 -38.30
N SER A 777 -0.84 -1.98 -37.69
CA SER A 777 -1.66 -0.94 -38.31
C SER A 777 -1.08 0.49 -38.14
N GLY A 778 0.13 0.62 -37.57
CA GLY A 778 0.81 1.90 -37.36
C GLY A 778 0.33 2.73 -36.18
N HIS A 779 -0.41 2.12 -35.25
CA HIS A 779 -0.91 2.74 -34.03
C HIS A 779 0.02 2.42 -32.82
N ASP A 780 1.30 2.87 -32.93
CA ASP A 780 2.34 2.51 -31.97
C ASP A 780 2.05 2.94 -30.52
N ARG A 781 1.36 4.05 -30.29
CA ARG A 781 1.00 4.49 -28.94
C ARG A 781 -0.05 3.59 -28.28
N GLU A 782 -1.07 3.19 -29.06
CA GLU A 782 -2.08 2.24 -28.62
C GLU A 782 -1.47 0.86 -28.39
N ALA A 783 -0.55 0.45 -29.28
CA ALA A 783 0.22 -0.78 -29.12
C ALA A 783 1.07 -0.75 -27.83
N ALA A 784 1.82 0.30 -27.59
CA ALA A 784 2.61 0.45 -26.37
C ALA A 784 1.74 0.36 -25.12
N SER A 785 0.60 1.07 -25.08
CA SER A 785 -0.33 1.01 -23.96
C SER A 785 -0.89 -0.39 -23.70
N ALA A 786 -1.23 -1.12 -24.77
CA ALA A 786 -1.74 -2.49 -24.65
C ALA A 786 -0.65 -3.48 -24.21
N TRP A 787 0.60 -3.36 -24.71
CA TRP A 787 1.73 -4.17 -24.22
C TRP A 787 2.09 -3.83 -22.78
N GLN A 788 2.03 -2.58 -22.37
CA GLN A 788 2.18 -2.18 -20.96
C GLN A 788 1.17 -2.90 -20.07
N THR A 789 -0.08 -2.99 -20.53
CA THR A 789 -1.13 -3.72 -19.81
C THR A 789 -0.84 -5.23 -19.80
N ALA A 790 -0.38 -5.80 -20.92
CA ALA A 790 -0.03 -7.22 -20.98
C ALA A 790 1.17 -7.57 -20.08
N LEU A 791 2.10 -6.65 -19.85
CA LEU A 791 3.23 -6.85 -18.94
C LEU A 791 2.86 -6.96 -17.47
N VAL A 792 1.64 -6.61 -17.07
CA VAL A 792 1.20 -6.74 -15.68
C VAL A 792 1.29 -8.20 -15.20
N ASP A 793 0.79 -9.13 -16.02
CA ASP A 793 0.82 -10.56 -15.74
C ASP A 793 1.87 -11.31 -16.60
N GLY A 794 2.42 -10.65 -17.61
CA GLY A 794 3.34 -11.20 -18.62
C GLY A 794 4.81 -10.84 -18.42
N THR A 795 5.25 -10.60 -17.19
CA THR A 795 6.64 -10.17 -16.88
C THR A 795 7.72 -11.22 -17.19
N ASP A 796 7.35 -12.44 -17.51
CA ASP A 796 8.21 -13.54 -17.94
C ASP A 796 8.36 -13.65 -19.48
N PHE A 797 7.63 -12.83 -20.25
CA PHE A 797 7.70 -12.83 -21.71
C PHE A 797 8.68 -11.77 -22.24
N ALA A 798 9.89 -12.18 -22.55
CA ALA A 798 10.89 -11.33 -23.18
C ALA A 798 10.39 -10.64 -24.46
N GLN A 799 9.52 -11.33 -25.23
CA GLN A 799 8.94 -10.82 -26.46
C GLN A 799 8.06 -9.59 -26.25
N ILE A 800 7.32 -9.50 -25.15
CA ILE A 800 6.49 -8.31 -24.86
C ILE A 800 7.39 -7.11 -24.58
N TYR A 801 8.50 -7.31 -23.85
CA TYR A 801 9.47 -6.23 -23.58
C TYR A 801 10.11 -5.70 -24.87
N GLN A 802 10.44 -6.60 -25.80
CA GLN A 802 10.97 -6.20 -27.10
C GLN A 802 9.96 -5.36 -27.88
N TRP A 803 8.75 -5.90 -28.08
CA TRP A 803 7.72 -5.21 -28.86
C TRP A 803 7.34 -3.86 -28.26
N LEU A 804 7.23 -3.79 -26.93
CA LEU A 804 6.95 -2.54 -26.23
C LEU A 804 8.09 -1.54 -26.38
N GLY A 805 9.34 -1.96 -26.17
CA GLY A 805 10.51 -1.11 -26.35
C GLY A 805 10.61 -0.55 -27.76
N ASP A 806 10.39 -1.41 -28.77
CA ASP A 806 10.41 -1.05 -30.18
C ASP A 806 9.27 -0.07 -30.56
N ALA A 807 8.06 -0.24 -30.01
CA ALA A 807 6.95 0.68 -30.23
C ALA A 807 7.21 2.06 -29.58
N LEU A 808 7.84 2.07 -28.42
CA LEU A 808 8.25 3.31 -27.75
C LEU A 808 9.35 4.03 -28.52
N LEU A 809 10.30 3.30 -29.13
CA LEU A 809 11.31 3.87 -30.03
C LEU A 809 10.64 4.50 -31.25
N ARG A 810 9.71 3.82 -31.93
CA ARG A 810 8.96 4.36 -33.08
C ARG A 810 8.11 5.58 -32.72
N SER A 811 7.58 5.61 -31.50
CA SER A 811 6.84 6.76 -30.98
C SER A 811 7.74 7.91 -30.51
N HIS A 812 9.08 7.78 -30.60
CA HIS A 812 10.08 8.70 -30.08
C HIS A 812 10.03 8.91 -28.57
N ASP A 813 9.46 7.96 -27.82
CA ASP A 813 9.46 7.98 -26.35
C ASP A 813 10.71 7.27 -25.79
N PHE A 814 11.88 7.84 -26.10
CA PHE A 814 13.18 7.24 -25.78
C PHE A 814 13.44 7.09 -24.28
N GLY A 815 12.85 7.96 -23.45
CA GLY A 815 12.94 7.85 -21.99
C GLY A 815 12.28 6.60 -21.45
N GLU A 816 11.09 6.31 -21.93
CA GLU A 816 10.33 5.13 -21.56
C GLU A 816 10.92 3.86 -22.17
N ALA A 817 11.32 3.91 -23.46
CA ALA A 817 11.99 2.81 -24.11
C ALA A 817 13.25 2.36 -23.34
N ARG A 818 14.07 3.31 -22.87
CA ARG A 818 15.23 3.02 -22.02
C ARG A 818 14.84 2.27 -20.75
N SER A 819 13.81 2.72 -20.03
CA SER A 819 13.35 2.08 -18.80
C SER A 819 12.90 0.64 -19.04
N ILE A 820 12.22 0.38 -20.17
CA ILE A 820 11.78 -0.97 -20.56
C ILE A 820 12.99 -1.86 -20.84
N PHE A 821 13.96 -1.36 -21.62
CA PHE A 821 15.15 -2.16 -21.94
C PHE A 821 16.06 -2.34 -20.71
N GLU A 822 16.16 -1.37 -19.78
CA GLU A 822 16.86 -1.54 -18.51
C GLU A 822 16.24 -2.68 -17.68
N GLU A 823 14.91 -2.73 -17.61
CA GLU A 823 14.19 -3.80 -16.93
C GLU A 823 14.40 -5.15 -17.64
N ALA A 824 14.32 -5.17 -18.98
CA ALA A 824 14.54 -6.38 -19.77
C ALA A 824 15.96 -6.93 -19.59
N VAL A 825 16.99 -6.09 -19.68
CA VAL A 825 18.40 -6.49 -19.47
C VAL A 825 18.64 -6.96 -18.03
N SER A 826 17.92 -6.45 -17.04
CA SER A 826 18.02 -6.98 -15.67
C SER A 826 17.52 -8.42 -15.54
N LYS A 827 16.57 -8.83 -16.38
CA LYS A 827 15.97 -10.17 -16.40
C LYS A 827 16.72 -11.12 -17.36
N TRP A 828 17.11 -10.60 -18.49
CA TRP A 828 17.82 -11.34 -19.56
C TRP A 828 19.11 -10.60 -19.95
N PRO A 829 20.19 -10.71 -19.16
CA PRO A 829 21.39 -9.88 -19.33
C PRO A 829 22.18 -10.10 -20.62
N THR A 830 22.03 -11.28 -21.25
CA THR A 830 22.72 -11.67 -22.47
C THR A 830 21.84 -11.62 -23.73
N ASP A 831 20.58 -11.21 -23.59
CA ASP A 831 19.68 -11.16 -24.73
C ASP A 831 19.96 -9.92 -25.58
N VAL A 832 20.49 -10.17 -26.77
CA VAL A 832 20.93 -9.15 -27.73
C VAL A 832 19.81 -8.21 -28.19
N ARG A 833 18.56 -8.66 -28.12
CA ARG A 833 17.38 -7.86 -28.46
C ARG A 833 17.22 -6.63 -27.59
N PHE A 834 17.78 -6.66 -26.37
CA PHE A 834 17.68 -5.57 -25.40
C PHE A 834 18.99 -4.81 -25.24
N THR A 835 20.14 -5.49 -25.33
CA THR A 835 21.44 -4.87 -25.03
C THR A 835 21.84 -3.84 -26.07
N LYS A 836 21.64 -4.09 -27.36
CA LYS A 836 21.98 -3.11 -28.40
C LYS A 836 21.11 -1.86 -28.36
N PRO A 837 19.77 -1.94 -28.37
CA PRO A 837 18.92 -0.76 -28.24
C PRO A 837 19.18 0.05 -26.96
N LEU A 838 19.39 -0.63 -25.84
CA LEU A 838 19.73 0.03 -24.57
C LEU A 838 21.06 0.77 -24.64
N ALA A 839 22.08 0.16 -25.25
CA ALA A 839 23.37 0.83 -25.45
C ALA A 839 23.23 2.08 -26.31
N MET A 840 22.46 2.02 -27.40
CA MET A 840 22.19 3.16 -28.28
C MET A 840 21.45 4.27 -27.53
N LEU A 841 20.46 3.94 -26.70
CA LEU A 841 19.75 4.89 -25.86
C LEU A 841 20.68 5.53 -24.82
N TYR A 842 21.56 4.77 -24.18
CA TYR A 842 22.55 5.35 -23.26
C TYR A 842 23.47 6.32 -23.99
N GLY A 843 23.92 5.98 -25.20
CA GLY A 843 24.72 6.89 -26.03
C GLY A 843 23.97 8.16 -26.36
N THR A 844 22.70 8.06 -26.75
CA THR A 844 21.82 9.21 -27.06
C THR A 844 21.60 10.11 -25.84
N PHE A 845 21.52 9.51 -24.64
CA PHE A 845 21.37 10.26 -23.38
C PHE A 845 22.70 10.74 -22.77
N GLY A 846 23.81 10.68 -23.50
CA GLY A 846 25.13 11.11 -23.03
C GLY A 846 25.74 10.23 -21.93
N LYS A 847 25.20 9.03 -21.69
CA LYS A 847 25.69 8.05 -20.73
C LYS A 847 26.72 7.10 -21.40
N GLY A 848 27.82 7.69 -21.91
CA GLY A 848 28.81 6.97 -22.73
C GLY A 848 29.45 5.76 -22.06
N ARG A 849 29.66 5.76 -20.73
CA ARG A 849 30.23 4.62 -20.00
C ARG A 849 29.26 3.45 -19.94
N GLU A 850 28.00 3.74 -19.63
CA GLU A 850 26.93 2.73 -19.64
C GLU A 850 26.71 2.19 -21.04
N ALA A 851 26.76 3.08 -22.05
CA ALA A 851 26.65 2.71 -23.45
C ALA A 851 27.76 1.73 -23.87
N VAL A 852 29.03 2.05 -23.60
CA VAL A 852 30.17 1.14 -23.90
C VAL A 852 30.00 -0.19 -23.18
N ARG A 853 29.75 -0.17 -21.86
CA ARG A 853 29.63 -1.40 -21.07
C ARG A 853 28.48 -2.30 -21.56
N THR A 854 27.38 -1.69 -21.98
CA THR A 854 26.22 -2.45 -22.47
C THR A 854 26.52 -3.00 -23.89
N LEU A 855 27.21 -2.23 -24.70
CA LEU A 855 27.60 -2.65 -26.04
C LEU A 855 28.71 -3.72 -26.03
N GLU A 856 29.58 -3.74 -25.04
CA GLU A 856 30.56 -4.80 -24.84
C GLU A 856 29.84 -6.15 -24.59
N ARG A 857 28.81 -6.18 -23.76
CA ARG A 857 27.99 -7.39 -23.57
C ARG A 857 27.29 -7.83 -24.87
N TYR A 858 26.82 -6.87 -25.66
CA TYR A 858 26.26 -7.19 -26.98
C TYR A 858 27.29 -7.82 -27.90
N LEU A 859 28.50 -7.27 -27.96
CA LEU A 859 29.61 -7.74 -28.79
C LEU A 859 30.23 -9.10 -28.34
N GLU A 860 29.97 -9.53 -27.10
CA GLU A 860 30.31 -10.89 -26.64
C GLU A 860 29.51 -11.95 -27.41
N GLU A 861 28.26 -11.64 -27.76
CA GLU A 861 27.34 -12.55 -28.47
C GLU A 861 27.34 -12.28 -29.99
N GLU A 862 27.40 -11.01 -30.43
CA GLU A 862 27.27 -10.56 -31.82
C GLU A 862 28.55 -9.89 -32.33
N GLN A 863 29.61 -10.69 -32.52
CA GLN A 863 30.95 -10.22 -32.92
C GLN A 863 31.02 -9.72 -34.36
N GLU A 864 30.06 -10.03 -35.22
CA GLU A 864 30.06 -9.64 -36.64
C GLU A 864 29.42 -8.23 -36.87
N ASP A 865 28.79 -7.65 -35.85
CA ASP A 865 28.12 -6.35 -35.97
C ASP A 865 29.16 -5.21 -36.05
N ARG A 866 29.50 -4.88 -37.28
CA ARG A 866 30.47 -3.81 -37.61
C ARG A 866 30.07 -2.46 -36.98
N ASP A 867 28.80 -2.09 -37.04
CA ASP A 867 28.35 -0.78 -36.60
C ASP A 867 28.39 -0.66 -35.08
N ALA A 868 28.28 -1.76 -34.34
CA ALA A 868 28.49 -1.79 -32.89
C ALA A 868 29.90 -1.40 -32.49
N TYR A 869 30.94 -1.88 -33.25
CA TYR A 869 32.30 -1.46 -33.01
C TYR A 869 32.53 0.04 -33.30
N LEU A 870 31.88 0.57 -34.33
CA LEU A 870 31.92 2.01 -34.63
C LEU A 870 31.44 2.84 -33.46
N TYR A 871 30.27 2.52 -32.94
CA TYR A 871 29.69 3.23 -31.79
C TYR A 871 30.49 3.02 -30.51
N ALA A 872 31.07 1.85 -30.28
CA ALA A 872 31.95 1.60 -29.15
C ALA A 872 33.16 2.55 -29.13
N VAL A 873 33.85 2.70 -30.31
CA VAL A 873 34.96 3.67 -30.42
C VAL A 873 34.49 5.10 -30.26
N GLN A 874 33.35 5.45 -30.87
CA GLN A 874 32.77 6.80 -30.72
C GLN A 874 32.51 7.11 -29.27
N TRP A 875 31.85 6.23 -28.53
CA TRP A 875 31.52 6.53 -27.13
C TRP A 875 32.75 6.50 -26.23
N ILE A 876 33.74 5.67 -26.49
CA ILE A 876 35.04 5.80 -25.83
C ILE A 876 35.66 7.18 -26.13
N TYR A 877 35.69 7.61 -27.37
CA TYR A 877 36.16 8.95 -27.76
C TYR A 877 35.32 10.00 -27.06
N THR A 878 34.00 9.88 -27.17
CA THR A 878 33.07 10.86 -26.62
C THR A 878 33.16 10.92 -25.11
N VAL A 879 33.39 9.85 -24.37
CA VAL A 879 33.71 9.85 -22.96
C VAL A 879 35.05 10.54 -22.65
N HIS A 880 35.98 10.85 -23.56
CA HIS A 880 37.27 11.49 -23.32
C HIS A 880 37.38 12.94 -23.72
N ALA A 881 36.66 13.37 -24.75
CA ALA A 881 36.78 14.73 -25.23
C ALA A 881 36.12 15.78 -24.34
N GLY A 882 35.29 15.40 -23.34
CA GLY A 882 34.60 16.34 -22.47
C GLY A 882 35.25 16.69 -21.14
N GLY A 883 36.48 16.36 -20.92
CA GLY A 883 37.27 16.89 -19.80
C GLY A 883 37.03 16.29 -18.42
N ALA A 884 36.25 15.19 -18.28
CA ALA A 884 36.09 14.51 -17.02
C ALA A 884 37.38 13.85 -16.52
N VAL A 885 37.52 13.78 -15.18
CA VAL A 885 38.62 13.01 -14.56
C VAL A 885 38.50 11.54 -14.91
N VAL A 886 39.52 11.03 -15.58
CA VAL A 886 39.52 9.69 -16.15
C VAL A 886 40.49 8.82 -15.39
N HIS A 887 39.98 7.80 -14.78
CA HIS A 887 40.80 6.72 -14.28
C HIS A 887 40.99 5.70 -15.41
N ASN A 888 42.15 5.26 -15.78
CA ASN A 888 42.49 4.18 -16.71
C ASN A 888 42.48 4.51 -18.23
N ARG A 889 42.97 5.67 -18.66
CA ARG A 889 43.12 6.06 -20.08
C ARG A 889 43.79 5.02 -20.99
N ALA A 890 44.76 4.25 -20.47
CA ALA A 890 45.52 3.28 -21.26
C ALA A 890 44.64 2.08 -21.70
N GLU A 891 43.70 1.64 -20.95
CA GLU A 891 42.83 0.52 -21.30
C GLU A 891 41.78 0.94 -22.34
N ASP A 892 41.12 2.13 -22.18
CA ASP A 892 40.17 2.58 -23.19
C ASP A 892 40.88 2.82 -24.52
N LEU A 893 42.09 3.37 -24.51
CA LEU A 893 42.86 3.47 -25.72
C LEU A 893 43.13 2.08 -26.30
N LYS A 894 43.46 1.10 -25.48
CA LYS A 894 43.64 -0.28 -25.93
C LYS A 894 42.33 -0.81 -26.52
N ARG A 895 41.20 -0.69 -25.83
CA ARG A 895 39.88 -1.12 -26.30
C ARG A 895 39.47 -0.39 -27.58
N ALA A 896 39.62 0.92 -27.61
CA ALA A 896 39.32 1.73 -28.80
C ALA A 896 40.11 1.26 -30.01
N ARG A 897 41.40 0.86 -29.85
CA ARG A 897 42.20 0.29 -30.92
C ARG A 897 41.68 -1.09 -31.36
N GLU A 898 41.37 -1.96 -30.39
CA GLU A 898 40.82 -3.29 -30.68
C GLU A 898 39.49 -3.17 -31.47
N TYR A 899 38.62 -2.30 -31.10
CA TYR A 899 37.34 -2.05 -31.79
C TYR A 899 37.56 -1.33 -33.15
N ALA A 900 38.52 -0.42 -33.25
CA ALA A 900 38.88 0.21 -34.52
C ALA A 900 39.47 -0.79 -35.52
N ASP A 901 40.29 -1.72 -35.04
CA ASP A 901 40.87 -2.80 -35.89
C ASP A 901 39.76 -3.80 -36.31
N ALA A 902 38.81 -4.16 -35.42
CA ALA A 902 37.65 -4.95 -35.77
C ALA A 902 36.78 -4.26 -36.83
N TYR A 903 36.51 -2.98 -36.65
CA TYR A 903 35.76 -2.15 -37.61
C TYR A 903 36.46 -2.05 -38.96
N ALA A 904 37.79 -1.87 -38.94
CA ALA A 904 38.58 -1.84 -40.17
C ALA A 904 38.59 -3.21 -40.89
N SER A 905 38.72 -4.30 -40.15
CA SER A 905 38.68 -5.66 -40.68
C SER A 905 37.31 -5.97 -41.33
N ALA A 906 36.24 -5.45 -40.78
CA ALA A 906 34.88 -5.51 -41.35
C ALA A 906 34.64 -4.48 -42.48
N ARG A 907 35.68 -3.78 -42.97
CA ARG A 907 35.63 -2.77 -44.03
C ARG A 907 34.62 -1.66 -43.77
N GLY A 908 34.58 -1.13 -42.54
CA GLY A 908 33.66 -0.07 -42.16
C GLY A 908 33.88 1.22 -42.96
N PRO A 909 32.80 1.90 -43.45
CA PRO A 909 32.91 3.06 -44.33
C PRO A 909 33.47 4.31 -43.62
N GLN A 910 33.34 4.42 -42.28
CA GLN A 910 33.75 5.58 -41.47
C GLN A 910 35.19 5.42 -40.90
N LEU A 911 36.06 4.61 -41.54
CA LEU A 911 37.38 4.30 -40.99
C LEU A 911 38.26 5.56 -40.78
N ALA A 912 38.08 6.59 -41.61
CA ALA A 912 38.81 7.86 -41.45
C ALA A 912 38.42 8.58 -40.14
N LEU A 913 37.15 8.58 -39.82
CA LEU A 913 36.62 9.17 -38.59
C LEU A 913 37.03 8.36 -37.35
N VAL A 914 36.95 7.05 -37.42
CA VAL A 914 37.39 6.12 -36.35
C VAL A 914 38.87 6.36 -36.01
N ARG A 915 39.73 6.57 -37.05
CA ARG A 915 41.15 6.88 -36.86
C ARG A 915 41.35 8.25 -36.17
N GLN A 916 40.56 9.27 -36.54
CA GLN A 916 40.62 10.55 -35.84
C GLN A 916 40.27 10.41 -34.34
N TRP A 917 39.28 9.62 -33.98
CA TRP A 917 38.95 9.36 -32.60
C TRP A 917 40.09 8.66 -31.85
N VAL A 918 40.69 7.63 -32.43
CA VAL A 918 41.83 6.90 -31.84
C VAL A 918 43.05 7.86 -31.73
N ASP A 919 43.34 8.67 -32.74
CA ASP A 919 44.43 9.64 -32.72
C ASP A 919 44.25 10.70 -31.60
N PHE A 920 43.01 11.15 -31.38
CA PHE A 920 42.69 12.00 -30.28
C PHE A 920 42.97 11.33 -28.92
N LEU A 921 42.58 10.10 -28.78
CA LEU A 921 42.81 9.28 -27.59
C LEU A 921 44.29 9.08 -27.29
N GLU A 922 45.10 8.90 -28.33
CA GLU A 922 46.57 8.74 -28.23
C GLU A 922 47.26 10.07 -27.79
N LYS A 923 46.82 11.19 -28.34
CA LYS A 923 47.37 12.51 -27.99
C LYS A 923 47.03 12.96 -26.56
N ASN A 924 45.87 12.60 -26.10
CA ASN A 924 45.38 12.99 -24.77
C ASN A 924 45.49 11.87 -23.72
N GLY A 925 45.99 10.72 -24.10
CA GLY A 925 46.16 9.52 -23.24
C GLY A 925 47.52 9.44 -22.51
N ARG A 926 48.38 10.43 -22.62
CA ARG A 926 49.68 10.49 -21.96
C ARG A 926 49.66 11.34 -20.70
#